data_93e0315ce2b429823a13f4b09ab6f393
#
_entry.id   93e0315ce2b429823a13f4b09ab6f393
#
_cell.length_a   1.000
_cell.length_b   1.000
_cell.length_c   1.000
_cell.angle_alpha   90.00
_cell.angle_beta   90.00
_cell.angle_gamma   90.00
#
_symmetry.space_group_name_H-M   'P 1'
#
loop_
_entity.id
_entity.type
_entity.pdbx_description
1 polymer ?
#
loop_
_entity_poly.entity_id
_entity_poly.type
_entity_poly.pdbx_seq_one_letter_code
_entity_poly.pdbx_strand_id
1 'polypeptide(L)'
;MSDNTENKENKNSNDSKDQKSEAQPKNDGMFGGKAGGLGGAPKPKFNIYWVYGLIILGFLSINFFKIGNHVEEINSSQFDDMLRIHDIEHIVVVNKEKVEIYIKQDKLSTEKYKSLFNKGWNSVSKAGPHYNFNLGISIDAFQQEVNDIQKDFPPSEKITPTYANRKDIFGDLFGPLVWIIVLVGVWFFIFRRMSGGSSGGPGNIFNVGKSRAQIFDKDTNVKTDFKDVAGLEEAKVEIKEIVDFLKNPKKYTDLGGKIPKGALLVGPPGTGKTLLAKAVAGEANVPFFSISGSDFVEMFVGVGASRVRDLFKQAKEKAPCIVFIDEIDAIGRARGRNPNFGANDERENTLNQLLTEMDGFATNTGVIILAATNRADILDRALMRAGRFDRQIHVELPDLNERKEIFKVHLRPLKIEENLDIDFLSRQTPGFSGADIANVCNESALIAARKNKKVVERQDFLDAVDRIVGGLEKKNKIISLTEKKTIAYHEAGHATISWMLEHANPLVKVTIIPRGRSLGAAWYLPEERQITTTEQMLDEMCSALGGRAAEEIIFGMISTGALNDLERVTKQAYAMISYFGMSKTLGNMSYYDSTGQSEYAFVKPFSEKTAEAIDKEVVSLIQSSYDRAKKILTDNSEGLNNLANILLEKEVIFSEDLERIFGKRKYPSPSDHVLLTDGQGQGTQIQKSENDPNETKKEVN
;
A
#
# COMPACT_ATOMS: atom_id res chain seq x y z
N MET A 1 -2.64 -47.65 -21.29
CA MET A 1 -1.97 -48.64 -20.47
C MET A 1 -1.85 -47.95 -19.13
N SER A 2 -2.86 -48.06 -18.30
CA SER A 2 -3.15 -49.07 -17.28
C SER A 2 -2.08 -49.07 -16.19
N ASP A 3 -2.30 -48.96 -14.92
CA ASP A 3 -3.45 -49.16 -14.03
C ASP A 3 -2.96 -48.72 -12.64
N ASN A 4 -3.79 -48.11 -11.83
CA ASN A 4 -4.51 -48.70 -10.67
C ASN A 4 -3.60 -49.36 -9.61
N THR A 5 -3.72 -49.08 -8.35
CA THR A 5 -4.75 -49.39 -7.36
C THR A 5 -4.26 -48.95 -5.98
N GLU A 6 -5.12 -48.30 -5.23
CA GLU A 6 -5.92 -48.78 -4.06
C GLU A 6 -5.19 -48.92 -2.70
N ASN A 7 -5.65 -48.12 -1.76
CA ASN A 7 -6.45 -48.49 -0.59
C ASN A 7 -5.78 -49.18 0.61
N LYS A 8 -5.92 -48.61 1.78
CA LYS A 8 -6.62 -49.11 2.98
C LYS A 8 -6.31 -48.24 4.20
N GLU A 9 -7.32 -47.61 4.70
CA GLU A 9 -7.97 -47.78 6.00
C GLU A 9 -7.23 -48.58 7.07
N ASN A 10 -7.07 -47.99 8.26
CA ASN A 10 -7.57 -48.68 9.47
C ASN A 10 -7.80 -47.70 10.64
N LYS A 11 -8.97 -47.89 11.21
CA LYS A 11 -9.55 -47.46 12.46
C LYS A 11 -8.82 -48.06 13.67
N ASN A 12 -8.98 -47.39 14.78
CA ASN A 12 -9.50 -47.77 16.11
C ASN A 12 -8.79 -46.94 17.16
N SER A 13 -9.48 -46.18 17.94
CA SER A 13 -10.49 -46.37 19.00
C SER A 13 -9.89 -46.53 20.39
N ASN A 14 -10.52 -45.81 21.30
CA ASN A 14 -10.67 -46.03 22.75
C ASN A 14 -9.48 -45.61 23.64
N ASP A 15 -9.66 -45.06 24.75
CA ASP A 15 -10.71 -44.78 25.71
C ASP A 15 -10.08 -44.19 26.98
N SER A 16 -10.85 -43.40 27.63
CA SER A 16 -11.08 -43.30 29.06
C SER A 16 -10.16 -42.48 29.98
N LYS A 17 -10.84 -41.53 30.54
CA LYS A 17 -11.13 -41.38 32.00
C LYS A 17 -10.18 -40.58 32.88
N ASP A 18 -10.79 -39.58 33.39
CA ASP A 18 -11.03 -39.19 34.80
C ASP A 18 -9.95 -38.39 35.56
N GLN A 19 -10.44 -37.35 36.06
CA GLN A 19 -10.67 -36.86 37.45
C GLN A 19 -10.06 -35.48 37.74
N LYS A 20 -11.00 -34.54 38.02
CA LYS A 20 -11.26 -33.81 39.30
C LYS A 20 -10.00 -33.15 39.94
N SER A 21 -10.01 -31.90 40.37
CA SER A 21 -10.87 -31.22 41.33
C SER A 21 -10.37 -29.81 41.63
N GLU A 22 -11.29 -28.88 41.89
CA GLU A 22 -11.32 -27.93 43.03
C GLU A 22 -10.19 -26.92 43.17
N ALA A 23 -10.39 -25.63 43.40
CA ALA A 23 -11.28 -24.94 44.30
C ALA A 23 -11.23 -23.43 44.09
N GLN A 24 -12.36 -22.78 44.34
CA GLN A 24 -12.45 -21.33 44.67
C GLN A 24 -11.93 -21.07 46.09
N PRO A 25 -11.62 -19.82 46.45
CA PRO A 25 -12.47 -19.21 47.48
C PRO A 25 -12.97 -17.80 47.19
N LYS A 26 -14.15 -17.56 47.77
CA LYS A 26 -14.87 -16.31 47.97
C LYS A 26 -14.07 -15.35 48.87
N ASN A 27 -14.33 -14.05 48.73
CA ASN A 27 -14.60 -13.27 49.94
C ASN A 27 -15.48 -12.04 49.67
N ASP A 28 -16.33 -11.83 50.65
CA ASP A 28 -17.46 -10.92 50.82
C ASP A 28 -17.02 -9.47 51.16
N GLY A 29 -17.99 -8.56 51.01
CA GLY A 29 -18.04 -7.26 51.70
C GLY A 29 -18.89 -6.27 50.93
N MET A 30 -20.12 -6.14 51.08
CA MET A 30 -21.11 -5.64 52.04
C MET A 30 -21.16 -4.09 52.12
N PHE A 31 -22.47 -3.62 52.05
CA PHE A 31 -23.04 -2.27 52.27
C PHE A 31 -23.00 -1.31 51.10
N GLY A 32 -24.05 -0.66 50.66
CA GLY A 32 -25.44 -0.54 51.12
C GLY A 32 -26.11 0.54 50.31
N GLY A 33 -27.46 0.52 50.29
CA GLY A 33 -28.23 1.73 49.96
C GLY A 33 -29.30 1.55 48.89
N LYS A 34 -30.52 1.38 49.33
CA LYS A 34 -31.77 1.34 48.62
C LYS A 34 -32.11 2.64 47.89
N ALA A 35 -32.67 2.55 46.69
CA ALA A 35 -33.86 3.32 46.30
C ALA A 35 -34.61 2.59 45.17
N GLY A 36 -35.91 2.38 45.37
CA GLY A 36 -36.77 1.62 44.51
C GLY A 36 -37.20 2.36 43.25
N GLY A 37 -37.48 1.60 42.22
CA GLY A 37 -38.06 2.09 40.97
C GLY A 37 -38.71 0.91 40.24
N LEU A 38 -39.99 1.01 40.05
CA LEU A 38 -40.99 0.11 39.50
C LEU A 38 -40.56 -0.75 38.30
N GLY A 39 -41.09 -1.97 38.31
CA GLY A 39 -40.90 -2.99 37.31
C GLY A 39 -41.13 -2.60 35.87
N GLY A 40 -40.14 -2.82 35.08
CA GLY A 40 -40.25 -2.87 33.63
C GLY A 40 -40.40 -4.31 33.17
N ALA A 41 -41.55 -4.62 32.57
CA ALA A 41 -41.82 -5.91 31.95
C ALA A 41 -40.72 -6.28 30.92
N PRO A 42 -40.36 -7.56 30.78
CA PRO A 42 -39.34 -7.96 29.80
C PRO A 42 -39.85 -7.67 28.39
N LYS A 43 -39.12 -6.86 27.66
CA LYS A 43 -39.38 -6.58 26.23
C LYS A 43 -39.31 -7.90 25.46
N PRO A 44 -40.33 -8.30 24.69
CA PRO A 44 -40.31 -9.53 23.92
C PRO A 44 -39.15 -9.47 22.91
N LYS A 45 -38.29 -10.46 22.98
CA LYS A 45 -37.26 -10.67 21.94
C LYS A 45 -37.95 -11.12 20.67
N PHE A 46 -38.12 -10.24 19.71
CA PHE A 46 -38.71 -10.55 18.41
C PHE A 46 -37.80 -11.53 17.67
N ASN A 47 -38.26 -12.79 17.55
CA ASN A 47 -37.49 -13.81 16.86
C ASN A 47 -37.79 -13.71 15.35
N ILE A 48 -36.74 -13.72 14.54
CA ILE A 48 -36.80 -13.54 13.07
C ILE A 48 -37.69 -14.58 12.39
N TYR A 49 -37.90 -15.73 13.03
CA TYR A 49 -38.82 -16.78 12.56
C TYR A 49 -40.28 -16.33 12.49
N TRP A 50 -40.72 -15.34 13.28
CA TRP A 50 -42.04 -14.75 13.16
C TRP A 50 -42.26 -13.97 11.87
N VAL A 51 -41.21 -13.35 11.33
CA VAL A 51 -41.26 -12.64 10.05
C VAL A 51 -41.42 -13.64 8.91
N TYR A 52 -40.68 -14.73 8.94
CA TYR A 52 -40.88 -15.83 7.98
C TYR A 52 -42.25 -16.47 8.11
N GLY A 53 -42.77 -16.66 9.33
CA GLY A 53 -44.13 -17.13 9.60
C GLY A 53 -45.20 -16.22 9.00
N LEU A 54 -45.08 -14.89 9.13
CA LEU A 54 -45.96 -13.90 8.53
C LEU A 54 -45.91 -13.88 7.01
N ILE A 55 -44.71 -14.00 6.41
CA ILE A 55 -44.54 -14.09 4.96
C ILE A 55 -45.16 -15.35 4.40
N ILE A 56 -44.97 -16.50 5.08
CA ILE A 56 -45.59 -17.79 4.70
C ILE A 56 -47.11 -17.72 4.86
N LEU A 57 -47.60 -17.13 5.96
CA LEU A 57 -49.03 -16.94 6.20
C LEU A 57 -49.64 -16.00 5.13
N GLY A 58 -48.96 -14.93 4.75
CA GLY A 58 -49.35 -14.04 3.64
C GLY A 58 -49.41 -14.77 2.31
N PHE A 59 -48.41 -15.62 2.02
CA PHE A 59 -48.40 -16.42 0.78
C PHE A 59 -49.49 -17.49 0.77
N LEU A 60 -49.75 -18.11 1.89
CA LEU A 60 -50.85 -19.06 2.05
C LEU A 60 -52.23 -18.36 1.94
N SER A 61 -52.40 -17.16 2.50
CA SER A 61 -53.67 -16.42 2.41
C SER A 61 -53.96 -15.98 0.96
N ILE A 62 -52.98 -15.59 0.18
CA ILE A 62 -53.16 -15.22 -1.25
C ILE A 62 -53.65 -16.43 -2.05
N ASN A 63 -53.12 -17.64 -1.76
CA ASN A 63 -53.61 -18.84 -2.39
C ASN A 63 -55.00 -19.24 -1.88
N PHE A 64 -55.32 -18.92 -0.64
CA PHE A 64 -56.65 -19.23 -0.06
C PHE A 64 -57.77 -18.32 -0.61
N PHE A 65 -57.48 -17.06 -0.91
CA PHE A 65 -58.39 -16.10 -1.53
C PHE A 65 -58.60 -16.31 -3.03
N LYS A 66 -57.77 -17.11 -3.71
CA LYS A 66 -57.99 -17.56 -5.10
C LYS A 66 -59.00 -18.73 -5.21
N ILE A 67 -59.52 -19.26 -4.10
CA ILE A 67 -60.52 -20.31 -4.05
C ILE A 67 -61.92 -19.64 -4.16
N GLY A 68 -62.24 -19.10 -5.33
CA GLY A 68 -63.58 -18.57 -5.63
C GLY A 68 -63.96 -18.92 -7.08
N ASN A 69 -65.01 -19.75 -7.19
CA ASN A 69 -65.65 -20.16 -8.45
C ASN A 69 -64.69 -20.81 -9.48
N HIS A 70 -64.42 -22.08 -9.27
CA HIS A 70 -63.83 -22.90 -10.32
C HIS A 70 -64.90 -23.11 -11.41
N VAL A 71 -64.74 -22.52 -12.54
CA VAL A 71 -65.48 -22.81 -13.75
C VAL A 71 -64.64 -23.80 -14.58
N GLU A 72 -65.22 -24.90 -15.04
CA GLU A 72 -64.47 -25.91 -15.77
C GLU A 72 -64.10 -25.40 -17.19
N GLU A 73 -62.85 -25.52 -17.55
CA GLU A 73 -62.35 -25.04 -18.85
C GLU A 73 -62.52 -26.11 -19.88
N ILE A 74 -63.15 -25.76 -21.02
CA ILE A 74 -63.41 -26.65 -22.16
C ILE A 74 -62.75 -26.13 -23.43
N ASN A 75 -62.65 -26.96 -24.46
CA ASN A 75 -62.17 -26.52 -25.75
C ASN A 75 -63.36 -26.10 -26.68
N SER A 76 -63.04 -25.39 -27.78
CA SER A 76 -64.04 -24.90 -28.77
C SER A 76 -64.88 -26.03 -29.35
N SER A 77 -64.31 -27.21 -29.59
CA SER A 77 -65.05 -28.36 -30.14
C SER A 77 -66.13 -28.89 -29.21
N GLN A 78 -65.84 -28.88 -27.90
CA GLN A 78 -66.84 -29.28 -26.89
C GLN A 78 -67.98 -28.26 -26.74
N PHE A 79 -67.68 -26.99 -26.92
CA PHE A 79 -68.66 -25.93 -26.96
C PHE A 79 -69.59 -26.10 -28.18
N ASP A 80 -69.05 -26.38 -29.38
CA ASP A 80 -69.81 -26.63 -30.60
C ASP A 80 -70.76 -27.81 -30.44
N ASP A 81 -70.28 -28.91 -29.81
CA ASP A 81 -71.12 -30.07 -29.56
C ASP A 81 -72.26 -29.74 -28.57
N MET A 82 -72.02 -28.96 -27.53
CA MET A 82 -73.06 -28.53 -26.58
C MET A 82 -74.05 -27.57 -27.22
N LEU A 83 -73.63 -26.74 -28.16
CA LEU A 83 -74.50 -25.83 -28.90
C LEU A 83 -75.41 -26.62 -29.86
N ARG A 84 -74.86 -27.61 -30.60
CA ARG A 84 -75.62 -28.50 -31.52
C ARG A 84 -76.66 -29.32 -30.81
N ILE A 85 -76.46 -29.71 -29.53
CA ILE A 85 -77.41 -30.54 -28.75
C ILE A 85 -78.45 -29.67 -28.01
N HIS A 86 -78.46 -28.35 -28.20
CA HIS A 86 -79.35 -27.38 -27.56
C HIS A 86 -79.22 -27.33 -26.01
N ASP A 87 -78.07 -27.70 -25.42
CA ASP A 87 -77.85 -27.73 -23.94
C ASP A 87 -77.53 -26.35 -23.39
N ILE A 88 -77.14 -25.37 -24.20
CA ILE A 88 -76.71 -24.02 -23.77
C ILE A 88 -77.97 -23.14 -23.59
N GLU A 89 -77.98 -22.37 -22.48
CA GLU A 89 -79.02 -21.38 -22.19
C GLU A 89 -78.63 -19.99 -22.75
N HIS A 90 -77.41 -19.50 -22.42
CA HIS A 90 -76.88 -18.28 -22.96
C HIS A 90 -75.35 -18.28 -22.89
N ILE A 91 -74.75 -17.40 -23.68
CA ILE A 91 -73.31 -17.25 -23.84
C ILE A 91 -72.96 -15.85 -23.49
N VAL A 92 -71.90 -15.65 -22.66
CA VAL A 92 -71.37 -14.34 -22.28
C VAL A 92 -69.91 -14.25 -22.64
N VAL A 93 -69.52 -13.33 -23.51
CA VAL A 93 -68.13 -13.05 -23.85
C VAL A 93 -67.63 -11.95 -22.92
N VAL A 94 -66.67 -12.29 -22.05
CA VAL A 94 -66.12 -11.37 -21.07
C VAL A 94 -64.77 -10.83 -21.56
N ASN A 95 -64.64 -9.51 -21.49
CA ASN A 95 -63.41 -8.77 -21.81
C ASN A 95 -62.82 -9.05 -23.23
N LYS A 96 -63.67 -9.59 -24.17
CA LYS A 96 -63.24 -9.99 -25.50
C LYS A 96 -62.23 -11.14 -25.55
N GLU A 97 -61.98 -11.81 -24.43
CA GLU A 97 -60.94 -12.85 -24.32
C GLU A 97 -61.52 -14.18 -23.88
N LYS A 98 -62.59 -14.19 -23.08
CA LYS A 98 -63.10 -15.37 -22.43
C LYS A 98 -64.59 -15.56 -22.71
N VAL A 99 -64.96 -16.74 -23.08
CA VAL A 99 -66.39 -17.13 -23.31
C VAL A 99 -66.87 -17.90 -22.08
N GLU A 100 -67.90 -17.43 -21.43
CA GLU A 100 -68.62 -18.09 -20.34
C GLU A 100 -69.89 -18.71 -20.87
N ILE A 101 -70.14 -19.99 -20.51
CA ILE A 101 -71.23 -20.79 -21.02
C ILE A 101 -72.14 -21.15 -19.87
N TYR A 102 -73.41 -20.88 -20.04
CA TYR A 102 -74.46 -21.20 -19.13
C TYR A 102 -75.35 -22.29 -19.74
N ILE A 103 -75.48 -23.42 -18.98
CA ILE A 103 -76.26 -24.60 -19.40
C ILE A 103 -77.67 -24.47 -18.87
N LYS A 104 -78.71 -24.92 -19.62
CA LYS A 104 -80.12 -24.92 -19.26
C LYS A 104 -80.34 -25.68 -17.98
N GLN A 105 -81.15 -25.11 -17.08
CA GLN A 105 -81.35 -25.64 -15.72
C GLN A 105 -81.95 -27.06 -15.73
N ASP A 106 -82.82 -27.41 -16.69
CA ASP A 106 -83.37 -28.75 -16.86
C ASP A 106 -82.33 -29.81 -17.23
N LYS A 107 -81.25 -29.39 -17.87
CA LYS A 107 -80.16 -30.27 -18.30
C LYS A 107 -79.10 -30.49 -17.21
N LEU A 108 -78.98 -29.59 -16.23
CA LEU A 108 -78.04 -29.70 -15.13
C LEU A 108 -78.22 -30.96 -14.26
N SER A 109 -79.42 -31.53 -14.25
CA SER A 109 -79.67 -32.74 -13.50
C SER A 109 -79.31 -34.04 -14.21
N THR A 110 -78.90 -33.97 -15.48
CA THR A 110 -78.50 -35.11 -16.31
C THR A 110 -77.13 -35.68 -15.91
N GLU A 111 -76.93 -36.97 -16.09
CA GLU A 111 -75.68 -37.65 -15.70
C GLU A 111 -74.44 -37.01 -16.31
N LYS A 112 -74.55 -36.43 -17.51
CA LYS A 112 -73.47 -35.70 -18.22
C LYS A 112 -72.98 -34.51 -17.45
N TYR A 113 -73.83 -33.78 -16.70
CA TYR A 113 -73.46 -32.55 -15.99
C TYR A 113 -73.45 -32.72 -14.47
N LYS A 114 -73.88 -33.84 -13.91
CA LYS A 114 -73.80 -34.13 -12.49
C LYS A 114 -72.38 -34.11 -11.89
N SER A 115 -71.37 -34.46 -12.72
CA SER A 115 -69.99 -34.48 -12.31
C SER A 115 -69.46 -33.09 -11.95
N LEU A 116 -70.01 -31.99 -12.50
CA LEU A 116 -69.65 -30.60 -12.21
C LEU A 116 -69.94 -30.23 -10.74
N PHE A 117 -70.97 -30.84 -10.13
CA PHE A 117 -71.43 -30.51 -8.76
C PHE A 117 -70.94 -31.47 -7.69
N ASN A 118 -70.24 -32.57 -8.09
CA ASN A 118 -69.83 -33.64 -7.13
C ASN A 118 -68.33 -33.55 -6.78
N LYS A 119 -67.60 -32.46 -7.15
CA LYS A 119 -66.16 -32.31 -6.95
C LYS A 119 -65.76 -31.66 -5.61
N GLY A 120 -66.58 -31.78 -4.54
CA GLY A 120 -66.26 -31.29 -3.20
C GLY A 120 -66.09 -29.79 -3.11
N TRP A 121 -64.94 -29.34 -2.62
CA TRP A 121 -64.64 -27.91 -2.45
C TRP A 121 -64.46 -27.14 -3.77
N ASN A 122 -64.40 -27.80 -4.92
CA ASN A 122 -64.28 -27.23 -6.25
C ASN A 122 -65.55 -27.40 -7.09
N SER A 123 -66.70 -27.43 -6.50
CA SER A 123 -67.98 -27.57 -7.20
C SER A 123 -68.37 -26.27 -7.90
N VAL A 124 -68.82 -26.37 -9.18
CA VAL A 124 -69.33 -25.24 -9.94
C VAL A 124 -70.69 -24.76 -9.33
N SER A 125 -70.91 -23.44 -9.35
CA SER A 125 -72.17 -22.85 -8.89
C SER A 125 -73.28 -23.27 -9.83
N LYS A 126 -74.47 -23.66 -9.23
CA LYS A 126 -75.64 -23.97 -10.01
C LYS A 126 -76.24 -22.80 -10.80
N ALA A 127 -75.81 -21.55 -10.47
CA ALA A 127 -76.24 -20.34 -11.17
C ALA A 127 -75.32 -20.02 -12.35
N GLY A 128 -74.20 -20.77 -12.54
CA GLY A 128 -73.19 -20.54 -13.59
C GLY A 128 -72.22 -19.43 -13.28
N PRO A 129 -71.28 -19.15 -14.18
CA PRO A 129 -71.05 -19.88 -15.44
C PRO A 129 -70.56 -21.30 -15.17
N HIS A 130 -71.01 -22.27 -16.01
CA HIS A 130 -70.72 -23.68 -15.82
C HIS A 130 -69.43 -24.11 -16.49
N TYR A 131 -69.17 -23.56 -17.70
CA TYR A 131 -67.97 -23.78 -18.49
C TYR A 131 -67.38 -22.47 -19.00
N ASN A 132 -66.14 -22.46 -19.28
CA ASN A 132 -65.49 -21.36 -19.99
C ASN A 132 -64.41 -21.86 -20.95
N PHE A 133 -64.08 -21.03 -21.94
CA PHE A 133 -62.90 -21.22 -22.76
C PHE A 133 -62.35 -19.87 -23.26
N ASN A 134 -61.08 -19.86 -23.64
CA ASN A 134 -60.47 -18.66 -24.18
C ASN A 134 -60.79 -18.48 -25.68
N LEU A 135 -61.23 -17.26 -26.02
CA LEU A 135 -61.59 -16.91 -27.37
C LEU A 135 -60.30 -16.74 -28.19
N GLY A 136 -59.92 -17.77 -28.97
CA GLY A 136 -58.71 -17.76 -29.77
C GLY A 136 -58.84 -17.10 -31.16
N ILE A 137 -60.04 -16.57 -31.46
CA ILE A 137 -60.44 -15.96 -32.73
C ILE A 137 -61.05 -14.58 -32.52
N SER A 138 -61.23 -13.79 -33.62
CA SER A 138 -61.91 -12.50 -33.47
C SER A 138 -63.39 -12.69 -33.07
N ILE A 139 -63.94 -11.69 -32.40
CA ILE A 139 -65.36 -11.69 -31.94
C ILE A 139 -66.29 -11.93 -33.14
N ASP A 140 -66.00 -11.28 -34.26
CA ASP A 140 -66.81 -11.38 -35.48
C ASP A 140 -66.77 -12.80 -36.05
N ALA A 141 -65.61 -13.45 -36.04
CA ALA A 141 -65.44 -14.83 -36.49
C ALA A 141 -66.19 -15.80 -35.53
N PHE A 142 -66.10 -15.57 -34.21
CA PHE A 142 -66.88 -16.38 -33.24
C PHE A 142 -68.39 -16.23 -33.42
N GLN A 143 -68.86 -15.01 -33.64
CA GLN A 143 -70.28 -14.76 -33.87
C GLN A 143 -70.76 -15.42 -35.15
N GLN A 144 -69.91 -15.44 -36.20
CA GLN A 144 -70.20 -16.13 -37.44
C GLN A 144 -70.21 -17.64 -37.23
N GLU A 145 -69.29 -18.23 -36.48
CA GLU A 145 -69.24 -19.64 -36.10
C GLU A 145 -70.51 -20.07 -35.37
N VAL A 146 -70.91 -19.30 -34.34
CA VAL A 146 -72.11 -19.53 -33.56
C VAL A 146 -73.38 -19.47 -34.49
N ASN A 147 -73.41 -18.50 -35.40
CA ASN A 147 -74.54 -18.35 -36.34
C ASN A 147 -74.59 -19.50 -37.37
N ASP A 148 -73.44 -19.96 -37.86
CA ASP A 148 -73.34 -21.06 -38.80
C ASP A 148 -73.82 -22.39 -38.20
N ILE A 149 -73.46 -22.66 -36.96
CA ILE A 149 -73.93 -23.85 -36.21
C ILE A 149 -75.43 -23.79 -35.97
N GLN A 150 -76.00 -22.61 -35.76
CA GLN A 150 -77.46 -22.43 -35.49
C GLN A 150 -78.29 -22.14 -36.72
N LYS A 151 -77.74 -22.36 -37.94
CA LYS A 151 -78.42 -21.98 -39.20
C LYS A 151 -79.76 -22.64 -39.34
N ASP A 152 -79.88 -23.90 -38.98
CA ASP A 152 -81.03 -24.72 -39.07
C ASP A 152 -81.96 -24.71 -37.79
N PHE A 153 -81.62 -23.89 -36.79
CA PHE A 153 -82.38 -23.83 -35.57
C PHE A 153 -83.68 -22.97 -35.72
N PRO A 154 -84.72 -23.31 -35.04
CA PRO A 154 -85.92 -22.47 -34.97
C PRO A 154 -85.58 -21.10 -34.38
N PRO A 155 -86.23 -20.01 -34.83
CA PRO A 155 -85.92 -18.65 -34.33
C PRO A 155 -86.04 -18.49 -32.80
N SER A 156 -86.83 -19.31 -32.13
CA SER A 156 -87.05 -19.32 -30.67
C SER A 156 -85.87 -19.97 -29.90
N GLU A 157 -85.00 -20.72 -30.57
CA GLU A 157 -83.91 -21.48 -29.96
C GLU A 157 -82.55 -20.96 -30.31
N LYS A 158 -82.46 -19.88 -31.09
CA LYS A 158 -81.21 -19.25 -31.45
C LYS A 158 -80.67 -18.40 -30.29
N ILE A 159 -79.43 -18.66 -29.92
CA ILE A 159 -78.72 -17.97 -28.84
C ILE A 159 -77.78 -16.94 -29.46
N THR A 160 -77.89 -15.69 -29.05
CA THR A 160 -76.94 -14.61 -29.41
C THR A 160 -75.97 -14.38 -28.29
N PRO A 161 -74.64 -14.39 -28.56
CA PRO A 161 -73.64 -14.07 -27.53
C PRO A 161 -73.86 -12.64 -26.98
N THR A 162 -73.80 -12.51 -25.66
CA THR A 162 -73.84 -11.21 -24.94
C THR A 162 -72.42 -10.82 -24.55
N TYR A 163 -72.12 -9.52 -24.60
CA TYR A 163 -70.80 -9.01 -24.34
C TYR A 163 -70.77 -8.24 -23.03
N ALA A 164 -69.84 -8.63 -22.11
CA ALA A 164 -69.67 -7.99 -20.80
C ALA A 164 -68.22 -7.55 -20.56
N ASN A 165 -68.03 -6.31 -20.16
CA ASN A 165 -66.72 -5.84 -19.66
C ASN A 165 -66.74 -5.87 -18.15
N ARG A 166 -65.98 -6.78 -17.53
CA ARG A 166 -65.80 -6.87 -16.11
C ARG A 166 -64.40 -6.39 -15.76
N LYS A 167 -64.25 -5.27 -15.01
CA LYS A 167 -62.96 -4.81 -14.43
C LYS A 167 -62.72 -5.58 -13.14
N ASP A 168 -61.59 -6.26 -13.08
CA ASP A 168 -61.15 -6.92 -11.83
C ASP A 168 -60.44 -5.89 -10.91
N ILE A 169 -61.26 -5.01 -10.30
CA ILE A 169 -60.81 -3.92 -9.44
C ILE A 169 -59.95 -4.45 -8.26
N PHE A 170 -60.17 -5.66 -7.82
CA PHE A 170 -59.43 -6.30 -6.74
C PHE A 170 -58.04 -6.77 -7.20
N GLY A 171 -57.91 -7.34 -8.37
CA GLY A 171 -56.61 -7.77 -8.92
C GLY A 171 -55.69 -6.59 -9.25
N ASP A 172 -56.25 -5.57 -9.88
CA ASP A 172 -55.49 -4.39 -10.34
C ASP A 172 -55.01 -3.46 -9.20
N LEU A 173 -55.80 -3.37 -8.11
CA LEU A 173 -55.46 -2.48 -6.98
C LEU A 173 -54.65 -3.16 -5.88
N PHE A 174 -54.97 -4.43 -5.57
CA PHE A 174 -54.33 -5.14 -4.48
C PHE A 174 -52.93 -5.69 -4.86
N GLY A 175 -52.70 -6.02 -6.11
CA GLY A 175 -51.38 -6.49 -6.57
C GLY A 175 -50.24 -5.48 -6.27
N PRO A 176 -50.32 -4.25 -6.77
CA PRO A 176 -49.33 -3.21 -6.48
C PRO A 176 -49.27 -2.83 -5.00
N LEU A 177 -50.41 -2.78 -4.31
CA LEU A 177 -50.49 -2.35 -2.89
C LEU A 177 -49.80 -3.34 -1.96
N VAL A 178 -49.90 -4.64 -2.20
CA VAL A 178 -49.19 -5.68 -1.46
C VAL A 178 -47.69 -5.53 -1.65
N TRP A 179 -47.19 -5.26 -2.88
CA TRP A 179 -45.80 -5.01 -3.14
C TRP A 179 -45.26 -3.76 -2.44
N ILE A 180 -46.07 -2.69 -2.38
CA ILE A 180 -45.72 -1.46 -1.64
C ILE A 180 -45.61 -1.76 -0.14
N ILE A 181 -46.56 -2.50 0.43
CA ILE A 181 -46.52 -2.88 1.85
C ILE A 181 -45.29 -3.75 2.16
N VAL A 182 -44.97 -4.71 1.30
CA VAL A 182 -43.75 -5.54 1.44
C VAL A 182 -42.51 -4.69 1.37
N LEU A 183 -42.43 -3.77 0.42
CA LEU A 183 -41.29 -2.89 0.23
C LEU A 183 -41.08 -1.94 1.41
N VAL A 184 -42.17 -1.35 1.94
CA VAL A 184 -42.17 -0.52 3.14
C VAL A 184 -41.81 -1.36 4.38
N GLY A 185 -42.30 -2.59 4.49
CA GLY A 185 -41.94 -3.51 5.57
C GLY A 185 -40.48 -3.91 5.54
N VAL A 186 -39.92 -4.23 4.36
CA VAL A 186 -38.50 -4.51 4.17
C VAL A 186 -37.66 -3.27 4.46
N TRP A 187 -38.10 -2.09 4.00
CA TRP A 187 -37.42 -0.82 4.26
C TRP A 187 -37.41 -0.48 5.75
N PHE A 188 -38.58 -0.63 6.44
CA PHE A 188 -38.67 -0.44 7.87
C PHE A 188 -37.85 -1.46 8.68
N PHE A 189 -37.79 -2.72 8.22
CA PHE A 189 -36.96 -3.76 8.83
C PHE A 189 -35.46 -3.45 8.69
N ILE A 190 -35.00 -3.04 7.49
CA ILE A 190 -33.64 -2.61 7.24
C ILE A 190 -33.30 -1.40 8.11
N PHE A 191 -34.21 -0.42 8.18
CA PHE A 191 -34.02 0.79 8.98
C PHE A 191 -33.96 0.48 10.48
N ARG A 192 -34.81 -0.43 10.98
CA ARG A 192 -34.82 -0.87 12.37
C ARG A 192 -33.60 -1.72 12.72
N ARG A 193 -33.08 -2.52 11.80
CA ARG A 193 -31.84 -3.28 11.98
C ARG A 193 -30.61 -2.35 11.97
N MET A 194 -30.63 -1.28 11.21
CA MET A 194 -29.59 -0.24 11.24
C MET A 194 -29.68 0.65 12.48
N SER A 195 -30.84 0.77 13.10
CA SER A 195 -31.06 1.61 14.27
C SER A 195 -30.95 0.88 15.62
N GLY A 196 -30.92 -0.43 15.64
CA GLY A 196 -31.08 -1.26 16.87
C GLY A 196 -29.88 -2.12 17.26
N GLY A 197 -28.66 -1.87 16.72
CA GLY A 197 -27.42 -2.58 17.07
C GLY A 197 -26.45 -1.67 17.78
N SER A 198 -26.14 -1.95 19.01
CA SER A 198 -25.03 -1.37 19.77
C SER A 198 -23.80 -1.21 18.87
N SER A 199 -23.30 0.03 18.69
CA SER A 199 -22.05 0.42 18.03
C SER A 199 -22.04 0.68 16.50
N GLY A 200 -23.16 0.79 15.79
CA GLY A 200 -23.16 1.10 14.36
C GLY A 200 -24.47 1.75 13.89
N GLY A 201 -24.83 2.93 14.41
CA GLY A 201 -26.00 3.71 13.96
C GLY A 201 -25.78 4.35 12.57
N PRO A 202 -26.83 4.91 11.94
CA PRO A 202 -26.73 5.62 10.66
C PRO A 202 -25.76 6.81 10.66
N GLY A 203 -25.15 7.13 11.80
CA GLY A 203 -24.02 8.05 11.93
C GLY A 203 -22.73 7.59 11.21
N ASN A 204 -22.57 6.31 10.88
CA ASN A 204 -21.33 5.84 10.20
C ASN A 204 -21.26 6.26 8.72
N ILE A 205 -22.39 6.50 8.06
CA ILE A 205 -22.38 7.02 6.68
C ILE A 205 -21.92 8.48 6.67
N PHE A 206 -22.15 9.24 7.74
CA PHE A 206 -21.65 10.60 7.93
C PHE A 206 -20.24 10.68 8.51
N ASN A 207 -19.64 9.55 8.93
CA ASN A 207 -18.27 9.50 9.45
C ASN A 207 -17.19 9.34 8.36
N VAL A 208 -17.56 9.16 7.10
CA VAL A 208 -16.60 9.02 5.98
C VAL A 208 -15.70 10.25 5.84
N GLY A 209 -16.17 11.42 6.22
CA GLY A 209 -15.41 12.67 6.19
C GLY A 209 -14.63 13.02 7.47
N LYS A 210 -14.66 12.15 8.51
CA LYS A 210 -13.88 12.41 9.72
C LYS A 210 -12.42 12.03 9.54
N SER A 211 -11.54 12.82 10.13
CA SER A 211 -10.11 12.56 10.15
C SER A 211 -9.82 11.24 10.87
N ARG A 212 -8.94 10.42 10.26
CA ARG A 212 -8.39 9.20 10.88
C ARG A 212 -7.09 9.48 11.62
N ALA A 213 -6.77 10.74 11.92
CA ALA A 213 -5.56 11.12 12.60
C ALA A 213 -5.40 10.35 13.92
N GLN A 214 -4.24 9.75 14.12
CA GLN A 214 -3.88 9.17 15.40
C GLN A 214 -3.56 10.31 16.36
N ILE A 215 -4.34 10.41 17.42
CA ILE A 215 -4.14 11.44 18.45
C ILE A 215 -3.34 10.81 19.58
N PHE A 216 -2.17 11.35 19.82
CA PHE A 216 -1.37 11.06 21.02
C PHE A 216 -1.60 12.20 22.01
N ASP A 217 -2.51 11.99 22.96
CA ASP A 217 -2.86 12.98 23.98
C ASP A 217 -1.80 12.98 25.11
N LYS A 218 -1.78 14.04 25.90
CA LYS A 218 -0.85 14.17 27.05
C LYS A 218 -0.89 12.97 28.00
N ASP A 219 -2.04 12.33 28.15
CA ASP A 219 -2.24 11.17 29.01
C ASP A 219 -1.77 9.84 28.39
N THR A 220 -1.60 9.78 27.07
CA THR A 220 -1.06 8.63 26.32
C THR A 220 0.41 8.83 25.95
N ASN A 221 1.18 9.52 26.79
CA ASN A 221 2.65 9.69 26.73
C ASN A 221 3.28 9.39 25.37
N VAL A 222 3.55 10.41 24.57
CA VAL A 222 4.64 10.36 23.62
C VAL A 222 5.91 10.29 24.46
N LYS A 223 6.35 9.06 24.78
CA LYS A 223 7.55 8.82 25.61
C LYS A 223 8.85 9.19 24.90
N THR A 224 8.75 9.53 23.61
CA THR A 224 9.89 9.83 22.76
C THR A 224 10.34 11.26 22.98
N ASP A 225 11.59 11.45 23.40
CA ASP A 225 12.24 12.75 23.55
C ASP A 225 13.46 12.88 22.62
N PHE A 226 14.18 14.00 22.64
CA PHE A 226 15.38 14.19 21.82
C PHE A 226 16.53 13.23 22.18
N LYS A 227 16.50 12.54 23.32
CA LYS A 227 17.50 11.53 23.68
C LYS A 227 17.32 10.23 22.92
N ASP A 228 16.11 9.99 22.40
CA ASP A 228 15.81 8.83 21.56
C ASP A 228 16.14 9.08 20.08
N VAL A 229 16.39 10.33 19.70
CA VAL A 229 16.84 10.74 18.37
C VAL A 229 18.35 10.89 18.41
N ALA A 230 19.08 9.91 17.90
CA ALA A 230 20.53 9.97 17.74
C ALA A 230 20.90 10.75 16.48
N GLY A 231 22.00 11.51 16.50
CA GLY A 231 22.42 12.36 15.40
C GLY A 231 21.48 13.53 15.11
N LEU A 232 21.50 14.03 13.88
CA LEU A 232 20.66 15.12 13.38
C LEU A 232 20.83 16.43 14.16
N GLU A 233 22.06 16.76 14.53
CA GLU A 233 22.31 17.91 15.43
C GLU A 233 21.84 19.23 14.81
N GLU A 234 22.07 19.48 13.53
CA GLU A 234 21.63 20.67 12.81
C GLU A 234 20.10 20.75 12.80
N ALA A 235 19.44 19.66 12.42
CA ALA A 235 17.98 19.58 12.41
C ALA A 235 17.39 19.77 13.80
N LYS A 236 18.04 19.23 14.84
CA LYS A 236 17.65 19.42 16.25
C LYS A 236 17.78 20.88 16.69
N VAL A 237 18.83 21.59 16.26
CA VAL A 237 19.01 23.02 16.58
C VAL A 237 17.84 23.83 16.01
N GLU A 238 17.53 23.66 14.73
CA GLU A 238 16.43 24.38 14.09
C GLU A 238 15.08 24.05 14.72
N ILE A 239 14.84 22.78 15.04
CA ILE A 239 13.55 22.35 15.53
C ILE A 239 13.37 22.67 17.02
N LYS A 240 14.46 22.83 17.81
CA LYS A 240 14.43 23.31 19.18
C LYS A 240 13.83 24.71 19.32
N GLU A 241 13.97 25.56 18.29
CA GLU A 241 13.28 26.87 18.26
C GLU A 241 11.76 26.69 18.28
N ILE A 242 11.25 25.69 17.57
CA ILE A 242 9.81 25.35 17.55
C ILE A 242 9.35 24.88 18.93
N VAL A 243 10.16 24.02 19.59
CA VAL A 243 9.88 23.56 20.96
C VAL A 243 9.88 24.71 21.95
N ASP A 244 10.89 25.59 21.88
CA ASP A 244 11.02 26.76 22.78
C ASP A 244 9.82 27.70 22.60
N PHE A 245 9.40 27.87 21.37
CA PHE A 245 8.21 28.65 21.05
C PHE A 245 6.93 28.04 21.68
N LEU A 246 6.73 26.71 21.52
CA LEU A 246 5.55 26.03 22.10
C LEU A 246 5.54 26.11 23.63
N LYS A 247 6.74 26.06 24.26
CA LYS A 247 6.90 26.21 25.71
C LYS A 247 6.70 27.67 26.19
N ASN A 248 7.27 28.63 25.45
CA ASN A 248 7.38 30.03 25.86
C ASN A 248 6.98 31.02 24.76
N PRO A 249 5.71 31.03 24.29
CA PRO A 249 5.29 31.83 23.14
C PRO A 249 5.48 33.36 23.39
N LYS A 250 5.32 33.81 24.60
CA LYS A 250 5.44 35.24 24.95
C LYS A 250 6.84 35.82 24.68
N LYS A 251 7.90 35.03 24.90
CA LYS A 251 9.29 35.46 24.62
C LYS A 251 9.51 35.96 23.20
N TYR A 252 8.78 35.40 22.25
CA TYR A 252 8.89 35.73 20.82
C TYR A 252 7.88 36.83 20.41
N THR A 253 6.66 36.75 20.91
CA THR A 253 5.60 37.71 20.56
C THR A 253 5.86 39.12 21.14
N ASP A 254 6.45 39.24 22.32
CA ASP A 254 6.80 40.51 22.95
C ASP A 254 7.88 41.26 22.19
N LEU A 255 8.72 40.57 21.43
CA LEU A 255 9.72 41.14 20.51
C LEU A 255 9.16 41.45 19.09
N GLY A 256 7.88 41.15 18.84
CA GLY A 256 7.24 41.30 17.54
C GLY A 256 7.58 40.17 16.54
N GLY A 257 8.21 39.08 16.98
CA GLY A 257 8.51 37.93 16.17
C GLY A 257 7.25 37.21 15.71
N LYS A 258 7.22 36.83 14.42
CA LYS A 258 6.17 35.99 13.86
C LYS A 258 6.59 34.55 13.96
N ILE A 259 5.69 33.71 14.44
CA ILE A 259 5.88 32.28 14.62
C ILE A 259 5.80 31.59 13.25
N PRO A 260 6.70 30.66 12.93
CA PRO A 260 6.52 29.80 11.77
C PRO A 260 5.25 28.94 11.96
N LYS A 261 4.34 29.00 10.98
CA LYS A 261 3.10 28.18 11.04
C LYS A 261 3.38 26.71 10.75
N GLY A 262 4.45 26.43 9.99
CA GLY A 262 4.80 25.08 9.62
C GLY A 262 6.27 24.92 9.26
N ALA A 263 6.79 23.70 9.45
CA ALA A 263 8.10 23.29 8.97
C ALA A 263 7.99 22.01 8.15
N LEU A 264 8.79 21.93 7.10
CA LEU A 264 8.87 20.78 6.20
C LEU A 264 10.18 20.01 6.48
N LEU A 265 10.06 18.75 6.89
CA LEU A 265 11.18 17.83 7.05
C LEU A 265 11.47 17.17 5.70
N VAL A 266 12.63 17.41 5.13
CA VAL A 266 13.04 16.94 3.80
C VAL A 266 14.23 16.00 3.92
N GLY A 267 14.20 14.85 3.29
CA GLY A 267 15.35 13.95 3.27
C GLY A 267 15.02 12.54 2.80
N PRO A 268 16.03 11.69 2.63
CA PRO A 268 15.87 10.30 2.22
C PRO A 268 14.96 9.49 3.16
N PRO A 269 14.37 8.38 2.69
CA PRO A 269 13.59 7.51 3.56
C PRO A 269 14.47 6.89 4.65
N GLY A 270 13.88 6.63 5.83
CA GLY A 270 14.59 5.98 6.92
C GLY A 270 15.50 6.88 7.78
N THR A 271 15.61 8.18 7.48
CA THR A 271 16.46 9.12 8.21
C THR A 271 15.88 9.62 9.53
N GLY A 272 14.68 9.17 9.92
CA GLY A 272 14.10 9.49 11.24
C GLY A 272 13.17 10.70 11.28
N LYS A 273 12.69 11.22 10.13
CA LYS A 273 11.78 12.39 10.06
C LYS A 273 10.56 12.28 10.98
N THR A 274 9.86 11.14 10.91
CA THR A 274 8.69 10.86 11.74
C THR A 274 9.06 10.73 13.23
N LEU A 275 10.24 10.16 13.53
CA LEU A 275 10.75 10.03 14.89
C LEU A 275 11.07 11.43 15.47
N LEU A 276 11.74 12.28 14.68
CA LEU A 276 12.06 13.65 15.05
C LEU A 276 10.79 14.45 15.36
N ALA A 277 9.76 14.36 14.51
CA ALA A 277 8.48 15.05 14.73
C ALA A 277 7.80 14.60 16.04
N LYS A 278 7.84 13.30 16.36
CA LYS A 278 7.35 12.77 17.65
C LYS A 278 8.16 13.30 18.83
N ALA A 279 9.49 13.35 18.69
CA ALA A 279 10.36 13.85 19.74
C ALA A 279 10.12 15.33 20.03
N VAL A 280 9.81 16.15 19.02
CA VAL A 280 9.43 17.55 19.20
C VAL A 280 8.18 17.68 20.06
N ALA A 281 7.17 16.87 19.82
CA ALA A 281 5.93 16.90 20.58
C ALA A 281 6.15 16.42 22.05
N GLY A 282 6.94 15.37 22.23
CA GLY A 282 7.31 14.89 23.56
C GLY A 282 8.12 15.90 24.34
N GLU A 283 9.12 16.52 23.71
CA GLU A 283 9.95 17.56 24.34
C GLU A 283 9.13 18.82 24.66
N ALA A 284 8.21 19.23 23.79
CA ALA A 284 7.32 20.36 24.03
C ALA A 284 6.17 20.04 25.02
N ASN A 285 5.93 18.75 25.29
CA ASN A 285 4.82 18.25 26.11
C ASN A 285 3.44 18.76 25.61
N VAL A 286 3.21 18.66 24.30
CA VAL A 286 1.96 19.06 23.66
C VAL A 286 1.32 17.86 22.93
N PRO A 287 -0.02 17.90 22.71
CA PRO A 287 -0.71 16.89 21.91
C PRO A 287 -0.13 16.78 20.49
N PHE A 288 -0.04 15.53 19.99
CA PHE A 288 0.51 15.20 18.68
C PHE A 288 -0.55 14.50 17.82
N PHE A 289 -0.90 15.12 16.70
CA PHE A 289 -1.78 14.56 15.70
C PHE A 289 -0.93 14.02 14.56
N SER A 290 -1.00 12.74 14.27
CA SER A 290 -0.26 12.12 13.16
C SER A 290 -1.21 11.56 12.10
N ILE A 291 -0.96 11.93 10.85
CA ILE A 291 -1.71 11.46 9.69
C ILE A 291 -0.75 11.28 8.50
N SER A 292 -1.02 10.32 7.63
CA SER A 292 -0.32 10.21 6.35
C SER A 292 -1.01 11.07 5.28
N GLY A 293 -0.23 11.67 4.38
CA GLY A 293 -0.76 12.38 3.20
C GLY A 293 -1.65 11.47 2.35
N SER A 294 -1.36 10.17 2.31
CA SER A 294 -2.17 9.17 1.62
C SER A 294 -3.58 9.00 2.22
N ASP A 295 -3.77 9.27 3.52
CA ASP A 295 -5.07 9.17 4.18
C ASP A 295 -6.08 10.22 3.70
N PHE A 296 -5.59 11.27 3.05
CA PHE A 296 -6.43 12.30 2.44
C PHE A 296 -6.84 11.97 1.00
N VAL A 297 -6.17 11.00 0.37
CA VAL A 297 -6.46 10.60 -1.01
C VAL A 297 -7.59 9.57 -1.01
N GLU A 298 -8.76 9.98 -1.50
CA GLU A 298 -9.95 9.12 -1.61
C GLU A 298 -10.54 9.22 -3.02
N MET A 299 -11.34 8.22 -3.40
CA MET A 299 -12.03 8.22 -4.70
C MET A 299 -13.28 9.10 -4.73
N PHE A 300 -13.82 9.44 -3.55
CA PHE A 300 -15.05 10.24 -3.44
C PHE A 300 -14.75 11.72 -3.30
N VAL A 301 -15.36 12.51 -4.18
CA VAL A 301 -15.16 13.97 -4.23
C VAL A 301 -15.54 14.65 -2.91
N GLY A 302 -14.63 15.49 -2.39
CA GLY A 302 -14.84 16.29 -1.18
C GLY A 302 -14.54 15.58 0.14
N VAL A 303 -14.26 14.28 0.15
CA VAL A 303 -13.94 13.54 1.38
C VAL A 303 -12.58 13.96 1.93
N GLY A 304 -11.57 14.06 1.08
CA GLY A 304 -10.23 14.51 1.47
C GLY A 304 -10.26 15.90 2.08
N ALA A 305 -10.91 16.85 1.42
CA ALA A 305 -11.09 18.21 1.92
C ALA A 305 -11.89 18.26 3.25
N SER A 306 -12.86 17.38 3.44
CA SER A 306 -13.60 17.24 4.70
C SER A 306 -12.72 16.74 5.84
N ARG A 307 -11.84 15.76 5.58
CA ARG A 307 -10.87 15.27 6.57
C ARG A 307 -9.86 16.34 6.98
N VAL A 308 -9.38 17.13 6.02
CA VAL A 308 -8.52 18.27 6.32
C VAL A 308 -9.22 19.21 7.28
N ARG A 309 -10.45 19.66 6.98
CA ARG A 309 -11.21 20.55 7.87
C ARG A 309 -11.43 19.99 9.25
N ASP A 310 -11.77 18.71 9.36
CA ASP A 310 -11.99 18.03 10.64
C ASP A 310 -10.70 17.93 11.47
N LEU A 311 -9.57 17.56 10.85
CA LEU A 311 -8.25 17.54 11.49
C LEU A 311 -7.88 18.90 12.08
N PHE A 312 -8.00 19.96 11.28
CA PHE A 312 -7.65 21.31 11.73
C PHE A 312 -8.60 21.85 12.78
N LYS A 313 -9.87 21.48 12.73
CA LYS A 313 -10.83 21.79 13.80
C LYS A 313 -10.42 21.13 15.13
N GLN A 314 -10.10 19.83 15.12
CA GLN A 314 -9.65 19.13 16.30
C GLN A 314 -8.33 19.68 16.85
N ALA A 315 -7.41 20.05 15.97
CA ALA A 315 -6.15 20.68 16.35
C ALA A 315 -6.36 22.05 17.03
N LYS A 316 -7.29 22.87 16.50
CA LYS A 316 -7.66 24.15 17.13
C LYS A 316 -8.27 23.97 18.53
N GLU A 317 -9.09 22.94 18.71
CA GLU A 317 -9.71 22.62 20.02
C GLU A 317 -8.71 22.16 21.06
N LYS A 318 -7.59 21.55 20.63
CA LYS A 318 -6.54 21.02 21.51
C LYS A 318 -5.24 21.85 21.51
N ALA A 319 -5.28 23.08 21.05
CA ALA A 319 -4.11 23.96 21.05
C ALA A 319 -3.63 24.29 22.51
N PRO A 320 -2.30 24.38 22.78
CA PRO A 320 -1.20 24.21 21.82
C PRO A 320 -0.96 22.74 21.44
N CYS A 321 -0.72 22.47 20.14
CA CYS A 321 -0.51 21.12 19.63
C CYS A 321 0.34 21.12 18.36
N ILE A 322 0.81 19.92 17.96
CA ILE A 322 1.50 19.69 16.71
C ILE A 322 0.65 18.80 15.81
N VAL A 323 0.49 19.20 14.56
CA VAL A 323 -0.10 18.41 13.49
C VAL A 323 1.03 17.93 12.59
N PHE A 324 1.22 16.62 12.49
CA PHE A 324 2.23 16.02 11.64
C PHE A 324 1.58 15.31 10.44
N ILE A 325 2.03 15.67 9.25
CA ILE A 325 1.57 15.10 7.99
C ILE A 325 2.77 14.39 7.35
N ASP A 326 2.77 13.05 7.41
CA ASP A 326 3.81 12.26 6.75
C ASP A 326 3.49 12.09 5.27
N GLU A 327 4.53 11.93 4.43
CA GLU A 327 4.39 11.74 2.98
C GLU A 327 3.47 12.81 2.33
N ILE A 328 3.72 14.09 2.63
CA ILE A 328 2.86 15.18 2.13
C ILE A 328 2.82 15.26 0.61
N ASP A 329 3.82 14.72 -0.06
CA ASP A 329 3.91 14.61 -1.52
C ASP A 329 2.76 13.80 -2.15
N ALA A 330 2.08 12.96 -1.36
CA ALA A 330 0.86 12.26 -1.81
C ALA A 330 -0.26 13.22 -2.23
N ILE A 331 -0.37 14.39 -1.56
CA ILE A 331 -1.39 15.42 -1.85
C ILE A 331 -0.77 16.72 -2.40
N GLY A 332 0.49 16.98 -2.03
CA GLY A 332 1.20 18.24 -2.31
C GLY A 332 1.90 18.33 -3.64
N ARG A 333 1.73 17.39 -4.53
CA ARG A 333 2.44 17.34 -5.82
C ARG A 333 2.03 18.51 -6.73
N ALA A 334 3.01 19.14 -7.37
CA ALA A 334 2.80 20.21 -8.35
C ALA A 334 1.93 19.73 -9.52
N ARG A 335 1.13 20.66 -10.07
CA ARG A 335 0.21 20.42 -11.19
C ARG A 335 0.97 19.94 -12.42
N GLY A 336 0.75 18.69 -12.81
CA GLY A 336 1.29 18.14 -14.06
C GLY A 336 0.43 18.55 -15.26
N ARG A 337 1.07 18.81 -16.40
CA ARG A 337 0.39 19.11 -17.68
C ARG A 337 -0.34 17.90 -18.30
N ASN A 338 -0.35 16.74 -17.67
CA ASN A 338 -1.05 15.56 -18.21
C ASN A 338 -2.49 15.50 -17.70
N PRO A 339 -3.49 15.61 -18.59
CA PRO A 339 -4.90 15.52 -18.23
C PRO A 339 -5.35 14.04 -18.10
N ASN A 340 -4.87 13.32 -17.10
CA ASN A 340 -5.55 12.11 -16.68
C ASN A 340 -6.70 12.50 -15.77
N PHE A 341 -7.88 12.54 -16.35
CA PHE A 341 -9.14 12.98 -15.78
C PHE A 341 -9.51 12.20 -14.52
N GLY A 342 -9.90 12.91 -13.46
CA GLY A 342 -10.68 12.43 -12.31
C GLY A 342 -9.90 12.27 -11.00
N ALA A 343 -8.75 11.61 -10.96
CA ALA A 343 -8.00 11.41 -9.70
C ALA A 343 -7.14 12.62 -9.29
N ASN A 344 -6.82 13.52 -10.23
CA ASN A 344 -6.02 14.71 -9.97
C ASN A 344 -6.89 15.84 -9.35
N ASP A 345 -8.16 15.93 -9.73
CA ASP A 345 -9.07 17.00 -9.24
C ASP A 345 -9.31 16.88 -7.73
N GLU A 346 -9.44 15.66 -7.20
CA GLU A 346 -9.67 15.46 -5.76
C GLU A 346 -8.43 15.77 -4.92
N ARG A 347 -7.24 15.40 -5.41
CA ARG A 347 -5.98 15.80 -4.75
C ARG A 347 -5.81 17.31 -4.72
N GLU A 348 -6.13 17.97 -5.82
CA GLU A 348 -6.03 19.42 -5.94
C GLU A 348 -7.04 20.13 -5.01
N ASN A 349 -8.26 19.62 -4.91
CA ASN A 349 -9.26 20.12 -3.96
C ASN A 349 -8.80 19.96 -2.52
N THR A 350 -8.21 18.82 -2.19
CA THR A 350 -7.66 18.54 -0.87
C THR A 350 -6.47 19.43 -0.54
N LEU A 351 -5.55 19.62 -1.51
CA LEU A 351 -4.43 20.55 -1.37
C LEU A 351 -4.92 21.99 -1.15
N ASN A 352 -5.85 22.47 -1.97
CA ASN A 352 -6.41 23.81 -1.82
C ASN A 352 -7.09 24.00 -0.46
N GLN A 353 -7.78 22.97 0.05
CA GLN A 353 -8.36 23.02 1.39
C GLN A 353 -7.26 23.07 2.46
N LEU A 354 -6.18 22.30 2.33
CA LEU A 354 -5.02 22.35 3.25
C LEU A 354 -4.42 23.76 3.28
N LEU A 355 -4.17 24.35 2.10
CA LEU A 355 -3.64 25.70 1.98
C LEU A 355 -4.56 26.73 2.64
N THR A 356 -5.88 26.59 2.43
CA THR A 356 -6.89 27.47 3.04
C THR A 356 -6.90 27.36 4.56
N GLU A 357 -6.84 26.16 5.11
CA GLU A 357 -6.77 25.95 6.56
C GLU A 357 -5.49 26.54 7.15
N MET A 358 -4.33 26.35 6.48
CA MET A 358 -3.05 26.93 6.91
C MET A 358 -3.09 28.45 6.90
N ASP A 359 -3.67 29.07 5.87
CA ASP A 359 -3.82 30.53 5.78
C ASP A 359 -4.79 31.07 6.83
N GLY A 360 -5.85 30.31 7.15
CA GLY A 360 -6.89 30.67 8.11
C GLY A 360 -6.45 30.62 9.59
N PHE A 361 -5.21 30.22 9.90
CA PHE A 361 -4.67 30.33 11.25
C PHE A 361 -4.26 31.76 11.58
N ALA A 362 -4.79 32.30 12.65
CA ALA A 362 -4.21 33.49 13.27
C ALA A 362 -2.81 33.16 13.81
N THR A 363 -1.90 34.10 13.74
CA THR A 363 -0.46 33.93 14.06
C THR A 363 -0.17 33.40 15.48
N ASN A 364 -1.18 33.33 16.37
CA ASN A 364 -1.00 33.02 17.81
C ASN A 364 -1.87 31.84 18.28
N THR A 365 -2.34 30.96 17.41
CA THR A 365 -3.23 29.85 17.81
C THR A 365 -2.52 28.71 18.52
N GLY A 366 -1.17 28.68 18.55
CA GLY A 366 -0.41 27.62 19.20
C GLY A 366 -0.45 26.26 18.47
N VAL A 367 -0.94 26.22 17.22
CA VAL A 367 -0.91 25.02 16.37
C VAL A 367 0.26 25.14 15.41
N ILE A 368 1.15 24.17 15.42
CA ILE A 368 2.27 24.07 14.48
C ILE A 368 2.09 22.85 13.59
N ILE A 369 2.32 23.03 12.30
CA ILE A 369 2.21 21.97 11.32
C ILE A 369 3.61 21.50 10.95
N LEU A 370 3.91 20.24 11.18
CA LEU A 370 5.11 19.59 10.68
C LEU A 370 4.70 18.70 9.52
N ALA A 371 5.41 18.76 8.40
CA ALA A 371 5.21 17.82 7.31
C ALA A 371 6.54 17.12 6.97
N ALA A 372 6.45 15.89 6.47
CA ALA A 372 7.62 15.17 6.00
C ALA A 372 7.45 14.73 4.54
N THR A 373 8.54 14.78 3.80
CA THR A 373 8.60 14.27 2.41
C THR A 373 9.98 13.71 2.10
N ASN A 374 10.01 12.74 1.21
CA ASN A 374 11.26 12.25 0.62
C ASN A 374 11.60 13.00 -0.68
N ARG A 375 10.63 13.76 -1.23
CA ARG A 375 10.74 14.41 -2.55
C ARG A 375 10.20 15.82 -2.50
N ALA A 376 11.01 16.75 -2.01
CA ALA A 376 10.64 18.17 -2.00
C ALA A 376 10.55 18.77 -3.41
N ASP A 377 11.27 18.20 -4.37
CA ASP A 377 11.35 18.60 -5.77
C ASP A 377 10.01 18.58 -6.49
N ILE A 378 9.12 17.66 -6.11
CA ILE A 378 7.80 17.51 -6.75
C ILE A 378 6.69 18.30 -6.08
N LEU A 379 6.95 18.95 -4.94
CA LEU A 379 5.93 19.69 -4.20
C LEU A 379 5.51 20.97 -4.91
N ASP A 380 4.24 21.31 -4.77
CA ASP A 380 3.71 22.61 -5.24
C ASP A 380 4.37 23.75 -4.46
N ARG A 381 4.91 24.73 -5.20
CA ARG A 381 5.55 25.91 -4.63
C ARG A 381 4.64 26.72 -3.72
N ALA A 382 3.33 26.59 -3.87
CA ALA A 382 2.36 27.22 -2.99
C ALA A 382 2.46 26.74 -1.54
N LEU A 383 2.86 25.48 -1.30
CA LEU A 383 3.09 24.95 0.05
C LEU A 383 4.28 25.64 0.74
N MET A 384 5.30 26.02 0.00
CA MET A 384 6.57 26.57 0.50
C MET A 384 6.56 28.10 0.62
N ARG A 385 5.40 28.75 0.50
CA ARG A 385 5.29 30.21 0.67
C ARG A 385 5.28 30.58 2.15
N ALA A 386 5.78 31.81 2.43
CA ALA A 386 5.74 32.39 3.76
C ALA A 386 4.32 32.34 4.36
N GLY A 387 4.22 31.89 5.62
CA GLY A 387 2.96 31.68 6.32
C GLY A 387 2.36 30.25 6.14
N ARG A 388 3.07 29.34 5.49
CA ARG A 388 2.75 27.92 5.34
C ARG A 388 3.93 27.07 5.81
N PHE A 389 4.62 26.33 4.94
CA PHE A 389 5.88 25.66 5.26
C PHE A 389 7.04 26.61 4.91
N ASP A 390 7.24 27.60 5.73
CA ASP A 390 8.25 28.65 5.51
C ASP A 390 9.67 28.22 5.98
N ARG A 391 9.77 27.11 6.71
CA ARG A 391 11.03 26.49 7.07
C ARG A 391 11.16 25.10 6.44
N GLN A 392 12.31 24.85 5.83
CA GLN A 392 12.70 23.53 5.33
C GLN A 392 13.85 23.04 6.18
N ILE A 393 13.66 21.94 6.86
CA ILE A 393 14.65 21.30 7.72
C ILE A 393 15.13 20.06 7.00
N HIS A 394 16.41 20.06 6.63
CA HIS A 394 17.03 18.94 5.94
C HIS A 394 17.41 17.86 6.94
N VAL A 395 16.98 16.63 6.64
CA VAL A 395 17.26 15.43 7.46
C VAL A 395 18.02 14.47 6.57
N GLU A 396 19.32 14.64 6.53
CA GLU A 396 20.22 13.91 5.64
C GLU A 396 20.52 12.49 6.14
N LEU A 397 21.27 11.72 5.36
CA LEU A 397 21.81 10.44 5.83
C LEU A 397 22.86 10.71 6.90
N PRO A 398 22.92 9.85 7.95
CA PRO A 398 23.82 10.09 9.05
C PRO A 398 25.29 9.93 8.66
N ASP A 399 26.15 10.82 9.15
CA ASP A 399 27.59 10.72 9.07
C ASP A 399 28.14 9.58 9.96
N LEU A 400 29.47 9.38 9.95
CA LEU A 400 30.12 8.33 10.73
C LEU A 400 29.80 8.44 12.23
N ASN A 401 29.86 9.67 12.79
CA ASN A 401 29.66 9.89 14.22
C ASN A 401 28.19 9.71 14.60
N GLU A 402 27.30 10.20 13.78
CA GLU A 402 25.85 10.02 13.95
C GLU A 402 25.47 8.55 13.85
N ARG A 403 26.06 7.77 12.93
CA ARG A 403 25.84 6.31 12.87
C ARG A 403 26.27 5.61 14.15
N LYS A 404 27.40 6.01 14.77
CA LYS A 404 27.82 5.49 16.07
C LYS A 404 26.76 5.73 17.15
N GLU A 405 26.19 6.92 17.17
CA GLU A 405 25.12 7.25 18.14
C GLU A 405 23.85 6.46 17.88
N ILE A 406 23.48 6.30 16.61
CA ILE A 406 22.32 5.50 16.20
C ILE A 406 22.53 4.03 16.60
N PHE A 407 23.70 3.45 16.37
CA PHE A 407 24.03 2.11 16.87
C PHE A 407 23.88 2.01 18.38
N LYS A 408 24.41 2.98 19.16
CA LYS A 408 24.27 2.98 20.63
C LYS A 408 22.81 2.93 21.06
N VAL A 409 21.91 3.62 20.36
CA VAL A 409 20.47 3.59 20.66
C VAL A 409 19.85 2.22 20.34
N HIS A 410 20.13 1.67 19.17
CA HIS A 410 19.52 0.42 18.73
C HIS A 410 20.15 -0.84 19.35
N LEU A 411 21.34 -0.73 19.91
CA LEU A 411 22.00 -1.81 20.67
C LEU A 411 21.47 -1.95 22.10
N ARG A 412 20.86 -0.90 22.70
CA ARG A 412 20.34 -0.92 24.09
C ARG A 412 19.45 -2.14 24.42
N PRO A 413 18.51 -2.55 23.56
CA PRO A 413 17.63 -3.70 23.85
C PRO A 413 18.30 -5.06 23.59
N LEU A 414 19.48 -5.12 23.00
CA LEU A 414 20.15 -6.35 22.58
C LEU A 414 21.13 -6.85 23.64
N LYS A 415 21.27 -8.18 23.71
CA LYS A 415 22.36 -8.79 24.50
C LYS A 415 23.56 -8.96 23.59
N ILE A 416 24.51 -8.07 23.69
CA ILE A 416 25.71 -8.02 22.87
C ILE A 416 26.91 -8.52 23.66
N GLU A 417 28.01 -8.90 22.97
CA GLU A 417 29.30 -9.17 23.58
C GLU A 417 29.88 -7.92 24.27
N GLU A 418 30.65 -8.11 25.35
CA GLU A 418 31.15 -7.01 26.19
C GLU A 418 32.09 -6.05 25.45
N ASN A 419 32.79 -6.51 24.40
CA ASN A 419 33.80 -5.72 23.68
C ASN A 419 33.37 -5.46 22.21
N LEU A 420 32.09 -5.27 21.95
CA LEU A 420 31.62 -4.95 20.59
C LEU A 420 32.11 -3.58 20.16
N ASP A 421 32.92 -3.54 19.09
CA ASP A 421 33.44 -2.31 18.53
C ASP A 421 32.37 -1.61 17.66
N ILE A 422 31.72 -0.59 18.27
CA ILE A 422 30.70 0.23 17.59
C ILE A 422 31.32 1.09 16.49
N ASP A 423 32.55 1.54 16.69
CA ASP A 423 33.28 2.34 15.69
C ASP A 423 33.49 1.53 14.42
N PHE A 424 33.91 0.30 14.57
CA PHE A 424 34.02 -0.62 13.44
C PHE A 424 32.68 -0.84 12.74
N LEU A 425 31.60 -1.13 13.45
CA LEU A 425 30.28 -1.34 12.84
C LEU A 425 29.80 -0.10 12.06
N SER A 426 30.04 1.08 12.61
CA SER A 426 29.64 2.33 11.95
C SER A 426 30.41 2.57 10.65
N ARG A 427 31.68 2.15 10.60
CA ARG A 427 32.50 2.20 9.38
C ARG A 427 32.05 1.18 8.34
N GLN A 428 31.54 0.02 8.78
CA GLN A 428 31.03 -1.01 7.86
C GLN A 428 29.65 -0.69 7.24
N THR A 429 29.02 0.43 7.64
CA THR A 429 27.68 0.84 7.20
C THR A 429 27.64 2.23 6.58
N PRO A 430 28.53 2.58 5.61
CA PRO A 430 28.48 3.87 4.95
C PRO A 430 27.19 4.03 4.15
N GLY A 431 26.57 5.22 4.22
CA GLY A 431 25.35 5.53 3.50
C GLY A 431 24.08 4.85 4.04
N PHE A 432 24.17 4.15 5.17
CA PHE A 432 22.98 3.56 5.81
C PHE A 432 22.18 4.64 6.54
N SER A 433 20.87 4.56 6.39
CA SER A 433 19.95 5.37 7.17
C SER A 433 19.78 4.82 8.59
N GLY A 434 19.15 5.60 9.47
CA GLY A 434 18.81 5.11 10.82
C GLY A 434 17.94 3.86 10.82
N ALA A 435 17.02 3.74 9.84
CA ALA A 435 16.19 2.55 9.67
C ALA A 435 17.01 1.33 9.22
N ASP A 436 18.01 1.52 8.35
CA ASP A 436 18.89 0.43 7.92
C ASP A 436 19.72 -0.09 9.09
N ILE A 437 20.25 0.82 9.92
CA ILE A 437 21.02 0.46 11.12
C ILE A 437 20.13 -0.29 12.13
N ALA A 438 18.91 0.17 12.34
CA ALA A 438 17.93 -0.54 13.16
C ALA A 438 17.67 -1.96 12.64
N ASN A 439 17.55 -2.10 11.31
CA ASN A 439 17.39 -3.39 10.66
C ASN A 439 18.63 -4.28 10.80
N VAL A 440 19.85 -3.73 10.69
CA VAL A 440 21.10 -4.46 10.97
C VAL A 440 21.09 -5.01 12.41
N CYS A 441 20.76 -4.19 13.37
CA CYS A 441 20.70 -4.61 14.77
C CYS A 441 19.66 -5.73 15.01
N ASN A 442 18.48 -5.61 14.41
CA ASN A 442 17.44 -6.64 14.48
C ASN A 442 17.87 -7.94 13.79
N GLU A 443 18.41 -7.83 12.57
CA GLU A 443 18.82 -9.01 11.78
C GLU A 443 20.00 -9.74 12.41
N SER A 444 20.96 -9.03 13.02
CA SER A 444 22.07 -9.64 13.75
C SER A 444 21.58 -10.48 14.94
N ALA A 445 20.57 -10.00 15.68
CA ALA A 445 19.94 -10.77 16.75
C ALA A 445 19.24 -12.03 16.23
N LEU A 446 18.54 -11.92 15.08
CA LEU A 446 17.92 -13.09 14.43
C LEU A 446 18.94 -14.09 13.93
N ILE A 447 20.10 -13.64 13.44
CA ILE A 447 21.21 -14.51 13.02
C ILE A 447 21.81 -15.24 14.22
N ALA A 448 22.11 -14.51 15.32
CA ALA A 448 22.61 -15.08 16.56
C ALA A 448 21.65 -16.13 17.13
N ALA A 449 20.34 -15.82 17.13
CA ALA A 449 19.31 -16.78 17.56
C ALA A 449 19.27 -18.06 16.71
N ARG A 450 19.38 -17.95 15.39
CA ARG A 450 19.46 -19.11 14.48
C ARG A 450 20.71 -19.97 14.72
N LYS A 451 21.80 -19.34 15.15
CA LYS A 451 23.05 -20.04 15.53
C LYS A 451 23.03 -20.56 16.97
N ASN A 452 21.90 -20.43 17.68
CA ASN A 452 21.73 -20.78 19.10
C ASN A 452 22.73 -20.09 20.04
N LYS A 453 23.17 -18.87 19.72
CA LYS A 453 24.04 -18.07 20.57
C LYS A 453 23.25 -17.39 21.69
N LYS A 454 23.92 -17.07 22.78
CA LYS A 454 23.33 -16.35 23.96
C LYS A 454 23.50 -14.84 23.87
N VAL A 455 24.47 -14.38 23.11
CA VAL A 455 24.82 -12.98 22.85
C VAL A 455 25.04 -12.79 21.35
N VAL A 456 24.85 -11.54 20.92
CA VAL A 456 25.11 -11.15 19.53
C VAL A 456 26.56 -10.72 19.43
N GLU A 457 27.31 -11.36 18.55
CA GLU A 457 28.73 -11.13 18.34
C GLU A 457 28.98 -10.27 17.10
N ARG A 458 30.19 -9.69 16.99
CA ARG A 458 30.64 -8.89 15.82
C ARG A 458 30.33 -9.58 14.50
N GLN A 459 30.59 -10.88 14.37
CA GLN A 459 30.35 -11.63 13.14
C GLN A 459 28.87 -11.67 12.74
N ASP A 460 27.94 -11.67 13.70
CA ASP A 460 26.51 -11.70 13.41
C ASP A 460 26.04 -10.37 12.84
N PHE A 461 26.67 -9.25 13.22
CA PHE A 461 26.44 -7.94 12.61
C PHE A 461 26.97 -7.88 11.17
N LEU A 462 28.17 -8.41 10.91
CA LEU A 462 28.72 -8.48 9.56
C LEU A 462 27.82 -9.33 8.64
N ASP A 463 27.38 -10.49 9.13
CA ASP A 463 26.46 -11.35 8.39
C ASP A 463 25.10 -10.65 8.14
N ALA A 464 24.67 -9.79 9.07
CA ALA A 464 23.43 -8.98 8.91
C ALA A 464 23.60 -7.90 7.84
N VAL A 465 24.71 -7.17 7.86
CA VAL A 465 25.04 -6.18 6.81
C VAL A 465 25.07 -6.87 5.44
N ASP A 466 25.75 -7.99 5.34
CA ASP A 466 25.82 -8.79 4.12
C ASP A 466 24.44 -9.20 3.59
N ARG A 467 23.58 -9.62 4.51
CA ARG A 467 22.23 -10.04 4.18
C ARG A 467 21.33 -8.89 3.72
N ILE A 468 21.48 -7.72 4.32
CA ILE A 468 20.70 -6.52 3.98
C ILE A 468 21.12 -5.98 2.62
N VAL A 469 22.40 -5.87 2.35
CA VAL A 469 22.93 -5.31 1.10
C VAL A 469 22.88 -6.33 -0.04
N GLY A 470 23.35 -7.58 0.20
CA GLY A 470 23.47 -8.61 -0.83
C GLY A 470 22.30 -9.59 -0.92
N GLY A 471 21.42 -9.61 0.10
CA GLY A 471 20.34 -10.58 0.20
C GLY A 471 20.78 -11.93 0.78
N LEU A 472 19.86 -12.90 0.79
CA LEU A 472 20.11 -14.24 1.31
C LEU A 472 21.10 -15.00 0.43
N GLU A 473 22.02 -15.67 1.08
CA GLU A 473 22.94 -16.62 0.45
C GLU A 473 22.20 -17.82 -0.15
N LYS A 474 22.47 -18.11 -1.41
CA LYS A 474 21.84 -19.23 -2.15
C LYS A 474 22.75 -20.46 -2.17
N LYS A 475 22.80 -21.20 -1.07
CA LYS A 475 23.63 -22.41 -0.94
C LYS A 475 23.29 -23.53 -1.93
N ASN A 476 22.06 -23.55 -2.46
CA ASN A 476 21.57 -24.62 -3.32
C ASN A 476 21.63 -24.30 -4.82
N LYS A 477 22.24 -23.17 -5.23
CA LYS A 477 22.38 -22.83 -6.63
C LYS A 477 23.51 -23.67 -7.24
N ILE A 478 23.14 -24.58 -8.13
CA ILE A 478 24.11 -25.36 -8.91
C ILE A 478 24.72 -24.41 -9.93
N ILE A 479 25.99 -24.07 -9.74
CA ILE A 479 26.81 -23.30 -10.69
C ILE A 479 27.82 -24.27 -11.31
N SER A 480 27.93 -24.27 -12.62
CA SER A 480 28.94 -25.08 -13.31
C SER A 480 30.35 -24.60 -12.94
N LEU A 481 31.35 -25.50 -12.98
CA LEU A 481 32.73 -25.12 -12.69
C LEU A 481 33.25 -24.03 -13.64
N THR A 482 32.77 -24.01 -14.88
CA THR A 482 33.11 -22.98 -15.87
C THR A 482 32.52 -21.63 -15.47
N GLU A 483 31.25 -21.59 -15.09
CA GLU A 483 30.63 -20.35 -14.62
C GLU A 483 31.26 -19.85 -13.32
N LYS A 484 31.54 -20.74 -12.36
CA LYS A 484 32.24 -20.37 -11.13
C LYS A 484 33.60 -19.75 -11.41
N LYS A 485 34.33 -20.30 -12.39
CA LYS A 485 35.61 -19.73 -12.82
C LYS A 485 35.43 -18.35 -13.45
N THR A 486 34.45 -18.17 -14.33
CA THR A 486 34.17 -16.86 -14.94
C THR A 486 33.81 -15.82 -13.89
N ILE A 487 32.96 -16.15 -12.92
CA ILE A 487 32.62 -15.26 -11.81
C ILE A 487 33.86 -14.90 -10.98
N ALA A 488 34.72 -15.87 -10.67
CA ALA A 488 35.93 -15.62 -9.89
C ALA A 488 36.88 -14.64 -10.57
N TYR A 489 37.07 -14.78 -11.88
CA TYR A 489 37.88 -13.84 -12.64
C TYR A 489 37.23 -12.47 -12.80
N HIS A 490 35.92 -12.42 -12.95
CA HIS A 490 35.16 -11.18 -12.99
C HIS A 490 35.34 -10.38 -11.69
N GLU A 491 35.07 -10.98 -10.54
CA GLU A 491 35.25 -10.33 -9.25
C GLU A 491 36.72 -10.03 -8.91
N ALA A 492 37.64 -10.89 -9.31
CA ALA A 492 39.07 -10.63 -9.18
C ALA A 492 39.53 -9.42 -10.06
N GLY A 493 38.88 -9.24 -11.21
CA GLY A 493 39.14 -8.08 -12.09
C GLY A 493 38.79 -6.76 -11.41
N HIS A 494 37.60 -6.68 -10.82
CA HIS A 494 37.15 -5.53 -10.02
C HIS A 494 38.11 -5.24 -8.87
N ALA A 495 38.47 -6.28 -8.11
CA ALA A 495 39.36 -6.17 -6.96
C ALA A 495 40.77 -5.69 -7.34
N THR A 496 41.35 -6.28 -8.40
CA THR A 496 42.70 -5.93 -8.88
C THR A 496 42.76 -4.47 -9.30
N ILE A 497 41.82 -3.99 -10.10
CA ILE A 497 41.79 -2.61 -10.56
C ILE A 497 41.62 -1.64 -9.39
N SER A 498 40.70 -1.92 -8.49
CA SER A 498 40.47 -1.08 -7.30
C SER A 498 41.70 -0.99 -6.40
N TRP A 499 42.52 -2.06 -6.32
CA TRP A 499 43.74 -2.06 -5.54
C TRP A 499 44.83 -1.19 -6.17
N MET A 500 44.88 -1.14 -7.51
CA MET A 500 45.92 -0.43 -8.26
C MET A 500 45.63 1.04 -8.50
N LEU A 501 44.37 1.48 -8.40
CA LEU A 501 43.96 2.85 -8.67
C LEU A 501 44.00 3.72 -7.41
N GLU A 502 44.37 4.99 -7.59
CA GLU A 502 44.53 5.96 -6.51
C GLU A 502 43.20 6.30 -5.84
N HIS A 503 42.18 6.58 -6.66
CA HIS A 503 40.90 7.14 -6.19
C HIS A 503 39.78 6.09 -6.10
N ALA A 504 40.08 4.82 -6.39
CA ALA A 504 39.12 3.75 -6.22
C ALA A 504 38.87 3.48 -4.73
N ASN A 505 37.61 3.23 -4.38
CA ASN A 505 37.21 2.94 -3.00
C ASN A 505 37.96 1.70 -2.45
N PRO A 506 38.39 1.72 -1.17
CA PRO A 506 39.03 0.58 -0.54
C PRO A 506 38.15 -0.66 -0.57
N LEU A 507 38.76 -1.79 -0.92
CA LEU A 507 38.06 -3.06 -0.95
C LEU A 507 38.01 -3.67 0.47
N VAL A 508 36.83 -4.06 0.91
CA VAL A 508 36.62 -4.76 2.19
C VAL A 508 36.73 -6.27 1.99
N LYS A 509 35.96 -6.78 1.04
CA LYS A 509 35.95 -8.21 0.70
C LYS A 509 35.43 -8.44 -0.71
N VAL A 510 35.76 -9.61 -1.25
CA VAL A 510 35.20 -10.12 -2.51
C VAL A 510 34.65 -11.52 -2.28
N THR A 511 33.50 -11.82 -2.85
CA THR A 511 32.88 -13.14 -2.74
C THR A 511 32.30 -13.60 -4.07
N ILE A 512 32.39 -14.90 -4.31
CA ILE A 512 31.75 -15.57 -5.43
C ILE A 512 30.56 -16.42 -4.98
N ILE A 513 30.13 -16.25 -3.73
CA ILE A 513 28.93 -16.89 -3.20
C ILE A 513 27.70 -16.13 -3.70
N PRO A 514 26.76 -16.78 -4.43
CA PRO A 514 25.60 -16.11 -4.96
C PRO A 514 24.68 -15.59 -3.87
N ARG A 515 24.29 -14.31 -3.99
CA ARG A 515 23.34 -13.67 -3.09
C ARG A 515 22.25 -12.91 -3.89
N GLY A 516 21.02 -13.05 -3.53
CA GLY A 516 19.93 -12.35 -4.21
C GLY A 516 19.90 -12.60 -5.72
N ARG A 517 20.15 -11.58 -6.52
CA ARG A 517 20.28 -11.64 -8.00
C ARG A 517 21.73 -11.73 -8.47
N SER A 518 22.69 -11.39 -7.62
CA SER A 518 24.11 -11.39 -7.95
C SER A 518 24.72 -12.80 -7.86
N LEU A 519 25.68 -13.06 -8.73
CA LEU A 519 26.46 -14.33 -8.75
C LEU A 519 27.74 -14.21 -7.92
N GLY A 520 28.26 -12.98 -7.76
CA GLY A 520 29.38 -12.59 -6.93
C GLY A 520 29.23 -11.15 -6.51
N ALA A 521 30.10 -10.64 -5.69
CA ALA A 521 30.15 -9.22 -5.31
C ALA A 521 31.52 -8.81 -4.76
N ALA A 522 32.00 -7.67 -5.19
CA ALA A 522 33.09 -6.94 -4.57
C ALA A 522 32.52 -5.85 -3.66
N TRP A 523 32.94 -5.85 -2.40
CA TRP A 523 32.44 -4.93 -1.39
C TRP A 523 33.49 -3.87 -1.12
N TYR A 524 33.09 -2.62 -1.28
CA TYR A 524 33.92 -1.46 -1.08
C TYR A 524 33.48 -0.67 0.13
N LEU A 525 34.38 0.06 0.75
CA LEU A 525 34.12 1.06 1.74
C LEU A 525 34.11 2.42 1.06
N PRO A 526 32.94 2.97 0.66
CA PRO A 526 32.88 4.27 0.05
C PRO A 526 33.40 5.35 1.02
N GLU A 527 34.25 6.22 0.56
CA GLU A 527 34.61 7.39 1.32
C GLU A 527 33.48 8.41 1.29
N GLU A 528 33.16 8.99 2.45
CA GLU A 528 32.17 10.07 2.56
C GLU A 528 32.73 11.34 1.95
N ARG A 529 32.43 11.60 0.68
CA ARG A 529 32.91 12.75 -0.08
C ARG A 529 31.76 13.67 -0.44
N GLN A 530 31.92 14.96 -0.21
CA GLN A 530 30.94 16.00 -0.63
C GLN A 530 31.16 16.42 -2.09
N ILE A 531 32.40 16.30 -2.60
CA ILE A 531 32.79 16.70 -3.94
C ILE A 531 33.58 15.56 -4.58
N THR A 532 33.27 15.24 -5.83
CA THR A 532 33.94 14.20 -6.61
C THR A 532 34.66 14.84 -7.82
N THR A 533 35.94 14.53 -8.01
CA THR A 533 36.73 15.04 -9.15
C THR A 533 36.53 14.16 -10.39
N THR A 534 36.99 14.68 -11.55
CA THR A 534 36.94 13.92 -12.80
C THR A 534 37.77 12.64 -12.72
N GLU A 535 38.95 12.71 -12.10
CA GLU A 535 39.85 11.57 -11.94
C GLU A 535 39.24 10.49 -11.08
N GLN A 536 38.55 10.88 -10.00
CA GLN A 536 37.82 9.94 -9.12
C GLN A 536 36.71 9.21 -9.87
N MET A 537 35.92 9.94 -10.66
CA MET A 537 34.86 9.33 -11.46
C MET A 537 35.42 8.38 -12.53
N LEU A 538 36.54 8.72 -13.15
CA LEU A 538 37.21 7.86 -14.12
C LEU A 538 37.78 6.59 -13.48
N ASP A 539 38.35 6.69 -12.28
CA ASP A 539 38.86 5.53 -11.53
C ASP A 539 37.74 4.60 -11.10
N GLU A 540 36.59 5.15 -10.67
CA GLU A 540 35.41 4.36 -10.37
C GLU A 540 34.85 3.64 -11.61
N MET A 541 34.80 4.32 -12.77
CA MET A 541 34.38 3.71 -14.03
C MET A 541 35.35 2.60 -14.46
N CYS A 542 36.64 2.83 -14.35
CA CYS A 542 37.67 1.85 -14.67
C CYS A 542 37.53 0.61 -13.77
N SER A 543 37.31 0.78 -12.46
CA SER A 543 37.09 -0.30 -11.51
C SER A 543 35.82 -1.10 -11.84
N ALA A 544 34.72 -0.41 -12.17
CA ALA A 544 33.48 -1.05 -12.55
C ALA A 544 33.57 -1.85 -13.87
N LEU A 545 34.44 -1.46 -14.79
CA LEU A 545 34.68 -2.20 -16.03
C LEU A 545 35.66 -3.38 -15.86
N GLY A 546 36.26 -3.51 -14.68
CA GLY A 546 37.28 -4.51 -14.38
C GLY A 546 36.87 -5.95 -14.57
N GLY A 547 35.63 -6.29 -14.15
CA GLY A 547 35.09 -7.64 -14.29
C GLY A 547 34.99 -8.07 -15.75
N ARG A 548 34.39 -7.23 -16.60
CA ARG A 548 34.28 -7.47 -18.05
C ARG A 548 35.63 -7.52 -18.75
N ALA A 549 36.55 -6.65 -18.36
CA ALA A 549 37.89 -6.66 -18.92
C ALA A 549 38.69 -7.93 -18.56
N ALA A 550 38.53 -8.43 -17.34
CA ALA A 550 39.13 -9.69 -16.92
C ALA A 550 38.57 -10.90 -17.71
N GLU A 551 37.27 -10.94 -17.93
CA GLU A 551 36.64 -11.98 -18.77
C GLU A 551 37.24 -11.99 -20.18
N GLU A 552 37.33 -10.83 -20.82
CA GLU A 552 37.87 -10.71 -22.19
C GLU A 552 39.34 -11.14 -22.29
N ILE A 553 40.18 -10.70 -21.33
CA ILE A 553 41.61 -11.01 -21.34
C ILE A 553 41.85 -12.50 -21.13
N ILE A 554 41.14 -13.14 -20.19
CA ILE A 554 41.42 -14.50 -19.77
C ILE A 554 40.74 -15.54 -20.66
N PHE A 555 39.46 -15.27 -21.04
CA PHE A 555 38.64 -16.25 -21.77
C PHE A 555 38.47 -15.89 -23.25
N GLY A 556 38.87 -14.69 -23.70
CA GLY A 556 38.63 -14.19 -25.06
C GLY A 556 37.12 -13.99 -25.37
N MET A 557 36.28 -14.02 -24.37
CA MET A 557 34.82 -13.85 -24.48
C MET A 557 34.28 -13.02 -23.32
N ILE A 558 33.12 -12.42 -23.54
CA ILE A 558 32.43 -11.58 -22.55
C ILE A 558 31.08 -12.18 -22.23
N SER A 559 30.64 -12.07 -20.98
CA SER A 559 29.37 -12.59 -20.49
C SER A 559 28.33 -11.50 -20.24
N THR A 560 27.11 -11.94 -19.94
CA THR A 560 26.01 -11.05 -19.51
C THR A 560 26.14 -10.62 -18.04
N GLY A 561 27.14 -11.12 -17.31
CA GLY A 561 27.34 -10.85 -15.88
C GLY A 561 27.58 -9.36 -15.59
N ALA A 562 28.23 -8.66 -16.49
CA ALA A 562 28.58 -7.23 -16.36
C ALA A 562 27.42 -6.25 -16.63
N LEU A 563 26.15 -6.71 -16.70
CA LEU A 563 25.02 -5.81 -17.04
C LEU A 563 24.90 -4.61 -16.08
N ASN A 564 24.96 -4.85 -14.78
CA ASN A 564 24.83 -3.80 -13.77
C ASN A 564 26.00 -2.83 -13.81
N ASP A 565 27.22 -3.33 -14.05
CA ASP A 565 28.43 -2.51 -14.15
C ASP A 565 28.35 -1.60 -15.37
N LEU A 566 27.92 -2.12 -16.51
CA LEU A 566 27.73 -1.34 -17.72
C LEU A 566 26.63 -0.27 -17.56
N GLU A 567 25.52 -0.62 -16.89
CA GLU A 567 24.46 0.36 -16.61
C GLU A 567 24.98 1.49 -15.72
N ARG A 568 25.72 1.16 -14.66
CA ARG A 568 26.33 2.13 -13.75
C ARG A 568 27.31 3.04 -14.48
N VAL A 569 28.23 2.47 -15.23
CA VAL A 569 29.26 3.21 -16.00
C VAL A 569 28.62 4.13 -17.04
N THR A 570 27.58 3.65 -17.74
CA THR A 570 26.84 4.45 -18.72
C THR A 570 26.17 5.65 -18.07
N LYS A 571 25.46 5.45 -16.97
CA LYS A 571 24.82 6.55 -16.21
C LYS A 571 25.84 7.56 -15.71
N GLN A 572 26.99 7.09 -15.21
CA GLN A 572 28.05 7.95 -14.72
C GLN A 572 28.70 8.77 -15.83
N ALA A 573 28.97 8.15 -16.98
CA ALA A 573 29.50 8.85 -18.14
C ALA A 573 28.57 9.93 -18.69
N TYR A 574 27.27 9.61 -18.80
CA TYR A 574 26.27 10.62 -19.15
C TYR A 574 26.17 11.76 -18.13
N ALA A 575 26.25 11.47 -16.84
CA ALA A 575 26.26 12.50 -15.80
C ALA A 575 27.47 13.40 -15.89
N MET A 576 28.69 12.85 -16.12
CA MET A 576 29.93 13.63 -16.29
C MET A 576 29.79 14.62 -17.44
N ILE A 577 29.28 14.18 -18.58
CA ILE A 577 29.19 14.96 -19.79
C ILE A 577 28.02 15.92 -19.79
N SER A 578 26.82 15.44 -19.40
CA SER A 578 25.58 16.22 -19.56
C SER A 578 25.24 17.04 -18.33
N TYR A 579 25.58 16.61 -17.11
CA TYR A 579 25.16 17.26 -15.88
C TYR A 579 26.27 18.07 -15.22
N PHE A 580 27.47 17.49 -15.11
CA PHE A 580 28.56 18.12 -14.37
C PHE A 580 29.45 19.03 -15.26
N GLY A 581 29.22 19.05 -16.59
CA GLY A 581 29.99 19.86 -17.50
C GLY A 581 31.49 19.46 -17.58
N MET A 582 31.78 18.17 -17.34
CA MET A 582 33.17 17.63 -17.39
C MET A 582 33.56 17.18 -18.79
N SER A 583 32.97 17.80 -19.82
CA SER A 583 33.19 17.49 -21.23
C SER A 583 34.30 18.39 -21.81
N LYS A 584 35.21 17.81 -22.59
CA LYS A 584 36.20 18.56 -23.36
C LYS A 584 35.59 19.17 -24.62
N THR A 585 34.55 18.55 -25.19
CA THR A 585 33.92 18.93 -26.46
C THR A 585 32.80 19.93 -26.27
N LEU A 586 31.99 19.73 -25.24
CA LEU A 586 30.79 20.57 -24.95
C LEU A 586 31.11 21.72 -24.00
N GLY A 587 32.30 21.69 -23.33
CA GLY A 587 32.71 22.70 -22.37
C GLY A 587 31.91 22.66 -21.05
N ASN A 588 31.88 23.79 -20.35
CA ASN A 588 31.28 23.92 -19.02
C ASN A 588 29.77 24.17 -19.12
N MET A 589 29.02 23.29 -19.80
CA MET A 589 27.58 23.39 -19.95
C MET A 589 26.91 22.28 -19.18
N SER A 590 25.84 22.60 -18.42
CA SER A 590 25.00 21.64 -17.75
C SER A 590 23.63 21.61 -18.43
N TYR A 591 23.18 20.43 -18.79
CA TYR A 591 21.84 20.14 -19.29
C TYR A 591 20.95 19.51 -18.20
N TYR A 592 21.40 19.58 -16.95
CA TYR A 592 20.63 19.08 -15.80
C TYR A 592 19.45 20.00 -15.51
N ASP A 593 18.27 19.41 -15.44
CA ASP A 593 17.05 20.11 -15.00
C ASP A 593 16.78 19.80 -13.52
N SER A 594 17.17 20.73 -12.65
CA SER A 594 16.93 20.63 -11.20
C SER A 594 15.44 20.68 -10.83
N THR A 595 14.55 21.05 -11.76
CA THR A 595 13.11 21.11 -11.53
C THR A 595 12.40 19.77 -11.75
N GLY A 596 13.09 18.77 -12.33
CA GLY A 596 12.55 17.45 -12.65
C GLY A 596 11.43 17.49 -13.72
N GLN A 597 11.21 18.64 -14.36
CA GLN A 597 10.15 18.78 -15.37
C GLN A 597 10.54 18.15 -16.70
N SER A 598 11.84 17.99 -16.95
CA SER A 598 12.34 17.37 -18.19
C SER A 598 12.09 15.87 -18.28
N GLU A 599 11.92 15.15 -17.18
CA GLU A 599 11.53 13.72 -17.20
C GLU A 599 10.16 13.47 -17.87
N TYR A 600 9.31 14.50 -17.91
CA TYR A 600 7.98 14.45 -18.55
C TYR A 600 7.92 15.23 -19.85
N ALA A 601 9.03 15.90 -20.25
CA ALA A 601 9.10 16.61 -21.51
C ALA A 601 9.52 15.63 -22.62
N PHE A 602 8.71 15.49 -23.65
CA PHE A 602 9.06 14.73 -24.86
C PHE A 602 10.20 15.37 -25.68
N VAL A 603 10.74 16.50 -25.21
CA VAL A 603 11.76 17.28 -25.90
C VAL A 603 13.03 17.34 -25.04
N LYS A 604 14.12 16.84 -25.60
CA LYS A 604 15.45 16.98 -24.99
C LYS A 604 15.82 18.47 -24.87
N PRO A 605 16.53 18.91 -23.80
CA PRO A 605 16.90 20.32 -23.62
C PRO A 605 18.03 20.79 -24.56
N PHE A 606 18.39 19.98 -25.57
CA PHE A 606 19.46 20.23 -26.50
C PHE A 606 19.11 19.73 -27.92
N SER A 607 19.84 20.26 -28.94
CA SER A 607 19.63 19.89 -30.33
C SER A 607 20.11 18.44 -30.62
N GLU A 608 19.62 17.85 -31.72
CA GLU A 608 20.06 16.52 -32.18
C GLU A 608 21.58 16.47 -32.42
N LYS A 609 22.19 17.56 -32.92
CA LYS A 609 23.64 17.66 -33.10
C LYS A 609 24.38 17.60 -31.77
N THR A 610 23.83 18.21 -30.73
CA THR A 610 24.41 18.14 -29.38
C THR A 610 24.20 16.74 -28.78
N ALA A 611 23.08 16.11 -29.03
CA ALA A 611 22.84 14.72 -28.62
C ALA A 611 23.88 13.78 -29.23
N GLU A 612 24.13 13.89 -30.53
CA GLU A 612 25.15 13.09 -31.22
C GLU A 612 26.56 13.33 -30.66
N ALA A 613 26.87 14.56 -30.29
CA ALA A 613 28.15 14.88 -29.67
C ALA A 613 28.30 14.28 -28.28
N ILE A 614 27.22 14.32 -27.45
CA ILE A 614 27.14 13.67 -26.13
C ILE A 614 27.36 12.17 -26.30
N ASP A 615 26.64 11.52 -27.19
CA ASP A 615 26.71 10.07 -27.40
C ASP A 615 28.12 9.64 -27.83
N LYS A 616 28.75 10.37 -28.74
CA LYS A 616 30.14 10.10 -29.18
C LYS A 616 31.13 10.22 -28.02
N GLU A 617 31.01 11.27 -27.22
CA GLU A 617 31.91 11.50 -26.10
C GLU A 617 31.72 10.48 -24.98
N VAL A 618 30.46 10.09 -24.67
CA VAL A 618 30.13 9.01 -23.73
C VAL A 618 30.78 7.70 -24.15
N VAL A 619 30.63 7.30 -25.43
CA VAL A 619 31.24 6.08 -25.96
C VAL A 619 32.74 6.13 -25.87
N SER A 620 33.35 7.27 -26.23
CA SER A 620 34.82 7.48 -26.17
C SER A 620 35.33 7.40 -24.72
N LEU A 621 34.62 7.97 -23.77
CA LEU A 621 34.95 7.96 -22.34
C LEU A 621 34.92 6.56 -21.76
N ILE A 622 33.85 5.81 -22.05
CA ILE A 622 33.72 4.43 -21.62
C ILE A 622 34.78 3.54 -22.23
N GLN A 623 35.07 3.71 -23.54
CA GLN A 623 36.10 2.93 -24.23
C GLN A 623 37.48 3.20 -23.67
N SER A 624 37.84 4.47 -23.43
CA SER A 624 39.12 4.83 -22.85
C SER A 624 39.31 4.26 -21.44
N SER A 625 38.26 4.28 -20.62
CA SER A 625 38.26 3.66 -19.29
C SER A 625 38.41 2.14 -19.37
N TYR A 626 37.75 1.50 -20.36
CA TYR A 626 37.86 0.08 -20.61
C TYR A 626 39.25 -0.37 -21.06
N ASP A 627 39.86 0.39 -21.98
CA ASP A 627 41.24 0.12 -22.45
C ASP A 627 42.26 0.32 -21.32
N ARG A 628 42.03 1.32 -20.45
CA ARG A 628 42.85 1.51 -19.23
C ARG A 628 42.70 0.32 -18.28
N ALA A 629 41.48 -0.19 -18.08
CA ALA A 629 41.21 -1.37 -17.26
C ALA A 629 41.96 -2.60 -17.82
N LYS A 630 41.84 -2.87 -19.12
CA LYS A 630 42.58 -3.96 -19.77
C LYS A 630 44.10 -3.85 -19.60
N LYS A 631 44.66 -2.66 -19.75
CA LYS A 631 46.06 -2.44 -19.52
C LYS A 631 46.49 -2.77 -18.10
N ILE A 632 45.78 -2.26 -17.09
CA ILE A 632 46.09 -2.51 -15.68
C ILE A 632 46.04 -4.02 -15.38
N LEU A 633 45.02 -4.74 -15.87
CA LEU A 633 44.90 -6.17 -15.66
C LEU A 633 45.99 -6.98 -16.38
N THR A 634 46.39 -6.58 -17.57
CA THR A 634 47.48 -7.21 -18.33
C THR A 634 48.81 -7.04 -17.62
N ASP A 635 49.10 -5.81 -17.15
CA ASP A 635 50.30 -5.47 -16.40
C ASP A 635 50.40 -6.23 -15.06
N ASN A 636 49.25 -6.67 -14.49
CA ASN A 636 49.14 -7.39 -13.23
C ASN A 636 48.55 -8.78 -13.40
N SER A 637 48.75 -9.43 -14.54
CA SER A 637 48.06 -10.70 -14.89
C SER A 637 48.40 -11.86 -13.96
N GLU A 638 49.62 -11.93 -13.42
CA GLU A 638 49.99 -12.94 -12.43
C GLU A 638 49.21 -12.77 -11.13
N GLY A 639 49.11 -11.54 -10.63
CA GLY A 639 48.31 -11.23 -9.43
C GLY A 639 46.83 -11.54 -9.62
N LEU A 640 46.26 -11.16 -10.78
CA LEU A 640 44.85 -11.47 -11.14
C LEU A 640 44.59 -12.98 -11.10
N ASN A 641 45.48 -13.79 -11.71
CA ASN A 641 45.35 -15.25 -11.71
C ASN A 641 45.44 -15.83 -10.29
N ASN A 642 46.39 -15.37 -9.48
CA ASN A 642 46.51 -15.81 -8.09
C ASN A 642 45.27 -15.46 -7.28
N LEU A 643 44.75 -14.23 -7.43
CA LEU A 643 43.56 -13.77 -6.75
C LEU A 643 42.30 -14.60 -7.13
N ALA A 644 42.12 -14.84 -8.43
CA ALA A 644 41.00 -15.67 -8.93
C ALA A 644 41.07 -17.13 -8.41
N ASN A 645 42.28 -17.71 -8.35
CA ASN A 645 42.45 -19.05 -7.81
C ASN A 645 42.14 -19.12 -6.29
N ILE A 646 42.58 -18.12 -5.52
CA ILE A 646 42.24 -18.04 -4.09
C ILE A 646 40.72 -17.87 -3.91
N LEU A 647 40.06 -17.08 -4.76
CA LEU A 647 38.60 -16.95 -4.75
C LEU A 647 37.90 -18.26 -5.07
N LEU A 648 38.39 -19.06 -6.00
CA LEU A 648 37.86 -20.38 -6.31
C LEU A 648 37.98 -21.36 -5.14
N GLU A 649 39.05 -21.26 -4.35
CA GLU A 649 39.33 -22.10 -3.19
C GLU A 649 38.57 -21.65 -1.94
N LYS A 650 38.68 -20.35 -1.57
CA LYS A 650 38.13 -19.81 -0.32
C LYS A 650 36.69 -19.29 -0.47
N GLU A 651 36.23 -19.03 -1.69
CA GLU A 651 34.94 -18.39 -2.06
C GLU A 651 34.75 -16.95 -1.53
N VAL A 652 35.51 -16.55 -0.53
CA VAL A 652 35.55 -15.19 0.03
C VAL A 652 37.00 -14.82 0.32
N ILE A 653 37.38 -13.61 -0.06
CA ILE A 653 38.70 -13.02 0.22
C ILE A 653 38.53 -11.64 0.87
N PHE A 654 39.53 -11.21 1.61
CA PHE A 654 39.57 -9.93 2.30
C PHE A 654 40.73 -9.08 1.82
N SER A 655 40.82 -7.81 2.27
CA SER A 655 41.89 -6.88 1.92
C SER A 655 43.29 -7.44 2.24
N GLU A 656 43.45 -8.26 3.26
CA GLU A 656 44.75 -8.88 3.63
C GLU A 656 45.23 -9.89 2.59
N ASP A 657 44.33 -10.56 1.89
CA ASP A 657 44.68 -11.46 0.79
C ASP A 657 45.22 -10.69 -0.41
N LEU A 658 44.65 -9.49 -0.71
CA LEU A 658 45.15 -8.60 -1.76
C LEU A 658 46.53 -8.04 -1.40
N GLU A 659 46.70 -7.59 -0.14
CA GLU A 659 48.01 -7.12 0.33
C GLU A 659 49.10 -8.18 0.21
N ARG A 660 48.76 -9.46 0.45
CA ARG A 660 49.69 -10.58 0.29
C ARG A 660 50.08 -10.82 -1.17
N ILE A 661 49.17 -10.60 -2.13
CA ILE A 661 49.39 -10.84 -3.57
C ILE A 661 50.07 -9.65 -4.24
N PHE A 662 49.56 -8.43 -4.00
CA PHE A 662 50.00 -7.21 -4.70
C PHE A 662 50.94 -6.33 -3.88
N GLY A 663 51.19 -6.66 -2.59
CA GLY A 663 51.86 -5.79 -1.66
C GLY A 663 50.96 -4.67 -1.13
N LYS A 664 51.53 -3.81 -0.26
CA LYS A 664 50.77 -2.67 0.28
C LYS A 664 50.23 -1.79 -0.84
N ARG A 665 48.99 -1.34 -0.67
CA ARG A 665 48.36 -0.43 -1.62
C ARG A 665 49.26 0.80 -1.83
N LYS A 666 49.52 1.15 -3.08
CA LYS A 666 50.42 2.26 -3.44
C LYS A 666 49.89 3.62 -3.00
N TYR A 667 48.53 3.75 -2.98
CA TYR A 667 47.83 4.96 -2.61
C TYR A 667 46.90 4.67 -1.43
N PRO A 668 47.42 4.81 -0.18
CA PRO A 668 46.61 4.56 1.00
C PRO A 668 45.50 5.60 1.12
N SER A 669 44.27 5.15 1.30
CA SER A 669 43.15 6.00 1.60
C SER A 669 43.08 6.28 3.12
N PRO A 670 42.48 7.39 3.56
CA PRO A 670 42.19 7.60 4.97
C PRO A 670 41.45 6.45 5.62
N SER A 671 40.61 5.73 4.84
CA SER A 671 39.91 4.54 5.27
C SER A 671 40.82 3.30 5.42
N ASP A 672 41.93 3.23 4.72
CA ASP A 672 42.89 2.11 4.80
C ASP A 672 43.60 2.08 6.17
N HIS A 673 43.90 3.24 6.74
CA HIS A 673 44.46 3.32 8.10
C HIS A 673 43.53 2.70 9.16
N VAL A 674 42.27 2.61 8.83
CA VAL A 674 41.23 2.08 9.68
C VAL A 674 41.13 0.56 9.58
N LEU A 675 41.39 0.00 8.39
CA LEU A 675 41.39 -1.46 8.16
C LEU A 675 42.64 -2.13 8.73
N LEU A 676 43.79 -1.37 8.77
CA LEU A 676 45.09 -1.88 9.17
C LEU A 676 45.34 -1.80 10.69
N THR A 677 44.59 -0.99 11.46
CA THR A 677 44.82 -0.80 12.91
C THR A 677 44.16 -1.84 13.78
N ASP A 678 43.31 -2.74 13.26
CA ASP A 678 42.64 -3.76 14.02
C ASP A 678 43.49 -5.00 14.38
N GLY A 679 44.75 -5.02 13.96
CA GLY A 679 45.71 -6.10 14.29
C GLY A 679 46.65 -5.84 15.46
N GLN A 680 46.82 -4.59 15.93
CA GLN A 680 47.70 -4.27 17.06
C GLN A 680 47.14 -3.09 17.87
N GLY A 681 46.51 -3.41 19.00
CA GLY A 681 46.16 -2.41 20.02
C GLY A 681 47.44 -1.74 20.58
N GLN A 682 47.74 -0.53 20.15
CA GLN A 682 48.49 0.45 20.95
C GLN A 682 48.29 1.85 20.33
N GLY A 683 47.76 2.75 21.14
CA GLY A 683 47.49 4.13 20.78
C GLY A 683 48.77 4.86 20.41
N THR A 684 48.75 5.48 19.27
CA THR A 684 49.78 6.46 18.86
C THR A 684 49.17 7.85 19.00
N GLN A 685 49.65 8.59 19.97
CA GLN A 685 49.39 10.03 20.17
C GLN A 685 49.87 10.78 18.91
N ILE A 686 49.00 11.56 18.32
CA ILE A 686 49.35 12.53 17.31
C ILE A 686 50.17 13.65 17.98
N GLN A 687 51.48 13.66 17.79
CA GLN A 687 52.33 14.81 18.10
C GLN A 687 51.98 15.96 17.18
N LYS A 688 51.50 17.05 17.74
CA LYS A 688 51.50 18.38 17.12
C LYS A 688 52.95 18.77 16.86
N SER A 689 53.35 18.96 15.64
CA SER A 689 54.59 19.66 15.30
C SER A 689 54.36 21.15 15.46
N GLU A 690 54.76 21.66 16.64
CA GLU A 690 55.18 23.05 16.80
C GLU A 690 56.59 23.14 16.22
N ASN A 691 56.76 23.96 15.15
CA ASN A 691 57.97 24.74 14.89
C ASN A 691 57.83 25.42 13.53
N ASP A 692 57.57 26.68 13.53
CA ASP A 692 58.28 27.63 12.70
C ASP A 692 58.23 29.05 13.32
N PRO A 693 59.40 29.57 13.84
CA PRO A 693 59.52 30.94 14.23
C PRO A 693 60.38 31.65 13.19
N ASN A 694 59.78 32.43 12.29
CA ASN A 694 60.42 33.64 11.72
C ASN A 694 59.62 34.23 10.55
N GLU A 695 58.84 35.23 10.82
CA GLU A 695 58.60 36.29 9.83
C GLU A 695 58.79 37.66 10.46
N THR A 696 59.89 38.24 10.11
CA THR A 696 60.35 39.60 10.36
C THR A 696 59.37 40.62 9.80
N LYS A 697 58.98 41.59 10.62
CA LYS A 697 58.34 42.86 10.26
C LYS A 697 59.10 43.55 9.10
N LYS A 698 58.34 44.00 8.12
CA LYS A 698 58.66 45.18 7.35
C LYS A 698 57.51 46.13 7.29
N GLU A 699 57.65 47.23 8.01
CA GLU A 699 56.95 48.48 7.80
C GLU A 699 57.22 49.00 6.40
N VAL A 700 56.22 49.48 5.72
CA VAL A 700 56.35 50.54 4.70
C VAL A 700 55.12 51.43 4.76
N ASN A 701 55.37 52.73 4.86
CA ASN A 701 54.63 53.96 4.88
C ASN A 701 53.29 53.96 4.12
#